data_449f73fe0bef75f420a9f00585010424
#
_entry.id   449f73fe0bef75f420a9f00585010424
#
_cell.length_a   1.000
_cell.length_b   1.000
_cell.length_c   1.000
_cell.angle_alpha   90.00
_cell.angle_beta   90.00
_cell.angle_gamma   90.00
#
_symmetry.space_group_name_H-M   'P 1'
#
loop_
_entity.id
_entity.type
_entity.pdbx_description
1 polymer ?
#
loop_
_entity_poly.entity_id
_entity_poly.type
_entity_poly.pdbx_seq_one_letter_code
_entity_poly.pdbx_strand_id
1 'polypeptide(L)'
;LAAVEDLGYTRPSPIQEATIPLLLDGRDVVGLAQTGTGKTGAFALPALSRLAETTDVTGRADTPQVLALAPTRELALQVADAFDSYAKHLDDVSVLAVYGGSPYGPQLAGLRRGAQVVVGTPGRVIDHLERGSLDLSDLQTLVLDEADEMLRMGFAEEVDRILASTPDTKQTALFSATMPPAIRRISAQYLNAPEEVAVARQSTTSATIRQRYLQVGHQWKFEALSRILETEEHDGVIAFVRTRAGTEELAQKLTRAGFKAVAISGDVAQKQREKTVEDLKAGRVDILVATDVAARGLDVERISLVVNYDIPQDAESYVHRIGRTGRAGRQGDAVLFMTPRERFLLKQIERTTRQQVEEMAVPSVADVNAARKRRFADGITRTLERASEEELAVFGEIVAAYVDEHEVEPARVAAALGMMAQGGRPLLAREQEIPSGGGRGRKDRDGGREGGRDGGRERGASDGRGSRGPAREPAAGNATYWIAVGHQDRVRPGNIVGALANEVGLPASAIGAIDLRGNHSLVELPADLTSAQLEAAANAEINGRRLGLRKDTGRPTRAERDGEDRGERRGGFRKDRGERGERGGFRGDRDGGQRGGYRKDRDDRGSREDRGGFRKDRDDRSFRGDRRGRPGGRKPRWGAQERSDRGARR
;
A
#
# COMPACT_ATOMS: atom_id res chain seq x y z
N LEU A 1 0.25 -16.80 35.52
CA LEU A 1 -1.12 -17.33 35.39
C LEU A 1 -2.16 -16.27 35.78
N ALA A 2 -2.05 -15.58 36.94
CA ALA A 2 -3.03 -14.59 37.39
C ALA A 2 -3.37 -13.52 36.30
N ALA A 3 -2.37 -12.99 35.57
CA ALA A 3 -2.61 -12.06 34.51
C ALA A 3 -3.42 -12.64 33.34
N VAL A 4 -3.24 -13.92 33.05
CA VAL A 4 -3.98 -14.64 31.99
C VAL A 4 -5.45 -14.84 32.40
N GLU A 5 -5.70 -15.11 33.69
CA GLU A 5 -7.05 -15.21 34.28
C GLU A 5 -7.75 -13.85 34.28
N ASP A 6 -7.06 -12.77 34.69
CA ASP A 6 -7.58 -11.39 34.68
C ASP A 6 -8.03 -10.97 33.28
N LEU A 7 -7.30 -11.41 32.25
CA LEU A 7 -7.61 -11.11 30.83
C LEU A 7 -8.69 -12.03 30.25
N GLY A 8 -9.25 -12.96 31.04
CA GLY A 8 -10.36 -13.83 30.65
C GLY A 8 -9.99 -14.93 29.65
N TYR A 9 -8.71 -15.31 29.56
CA TYR A 9 -8.29 -16.43 28.73
C TYR A 9 -8.76 -17.76 29.38
N THR A 10 -9.59 -18.50 28.66
CA THR A 10 -10.14 -19.79 29.10
C THR A 10 -9.47 -20.99 28.46
N ARG A 11 -8.87 -20.82 27.30
CA ARG A 11 -8.15 -21.86 26.52
C ARG A 11 -7.03 -21.24 25.70
N PRO A 12 -5.92 -21.96 25.51
CA PRO A 12 -4.91 -21.52 24.54
C PRO A 12 -5.44 -21.62 23.12
N SER A 13 -4.97 -20.73 22.25
CA SER A 13 -5.17 -20.87 20.81
C SER A 13 -4.26 -21.98 20.26
N PRO A 14 -4.54 -22.53 19.06
CA PRO A 14 -3.71 -23.61 18.49
C PRO A 14 -2.23 -23.26 18.36
N ILE A 15 -1.87 -22.02 18.07
CA ILE A 15 -0.46 -21.61 18.00
C ILE A 15 0.15 -21.53 19.41
N GLN A 16 -0.61 -21.06 20.41
CA GLN A 16 -0.16 -21.02 21.79
C GLN A 16 0.04 -22.43 22.37
N GLU A 17 -0.91 -23.33 22.15
CA GLU A 17 -0.84 -24.74 22.59
C GLU A 17 0.40 -25.42 22.02
N ALA A 18 0.74 -25.18 20.76
CA ALA A 18 1.85 -25.85 20.11
C ALA A 18 3.22 -25.20 20.40
N THR A 19 3.29 -23.88 20.65
CA THR A 19 4.58 -23.18 20.77
C THR A 19 4.99 -22.87 22.21
N ILE A 20 4.05 -22.63 23.13
CA ILE A 20 4.38 -22.26 24.52
C ILE A 20 5.23 -23.35 25.22
N PRO A 21 4.89 -24.64 25.13
CA PRO A 21 5.72 -25.69 25.78
C PRO A 21 7.15 -25.70 25.24
N LEU A 22 7.32 -25.60 23.94
CA LEU A 22 8.63 -25.59 23.28
C LEU A 22 9.49 -24.40 23.72
N LEU A 23 8.87 -23.21 23.82
CA LEU A 23 9.55 -21.99 24.26
C LEU A 23 9.90 -22.04 25.76
N LEU A 24 9.07 -22.65 26.60
CA LEU A 24 9.38 -22.89 28.01
C LEU A 24 10.54 -23.90 28.19
N ASP A 25 10.63 -24.91 27.31
CA ASP A 25 11.75 -25.85 27.25
C ASP A 25 13.05 -25.24 26.73
N GLY A 26 13.06 -23.94 26.36
CA GLY A 26 14.24 -23.22 25.88
C GLY A 26 14.58 -23.49 24.40
N ARG A 27 13.69 -24.11 23.62
CA ARG A 27 13.91 -24.41 22.19
C ARG A 27 13.63 -23.20 21.33
N ASP A 28 14.37 -23.08 20.25
CA ASP A 28 14.04 -22.11 19.19
C ASP A 28 12.83 -22.57 18.41
N VAL A 29 11.97 -21.64 18.04
CA VAL A 29 10.70 -21.94 17.36
C VAL A 29 10.51 -21.06 16.13
N VAL A 30 10.05 -21.68 15.04
CA VAL A 30 9.46 -21.00 13.89
C VAL A 30 7.96 -21.25 13.88
N GLY A 31 7.18 -20.27 14.28
CA GLY A 31 5.72 -20.32 14.33
C GLY A 31 5.09 -19.76 13.07
N LEU A 32 4.48 -20.62 12.24
CA LEU A 32 3.76 -20.21 11.04
C LEU A 32 2.27 -20.07 11.33
N ALA A 33 1.83 -18.81 11.54
CA ALA A 33 0.45 -18.51 11.88
C ALA A 33 0.04 -17.11 11.41
N GLN A 34 -1.22 -16.94 11.02
CA GLN A 34 -1.77 -15.66 10.56
C GLN A 34 -1.93 -14.65 11.70
N THR A 35 -2.12 -13.36 11.37
CA THR A 35 -2.50 -12.32 12.34
C THR A 35 -3.85 -12.65 12.99
N GLY A 36 -3.99 -12.34 14.29
CA GLY A 36 -5.22 -12.61 15.05
C GLY A 36 -5.34 -14.04 15.61
N THR A 37 -4.33 -14.90 15.44
CA THR A 37 -4.33 -16.26 15.99
C THR A 37 -3.80 -16.35 17.44
N GLY A 38 -3.44 -15.23 18.05
CA GLY A 38 -2.91 -15.19 19.42
C GLY A 38 -1.39 -15.35 19.52
N LYS A 39 -0.63 -15.07 18.46
CA LYS A 39 0.85 -15.13 18.41
C LYS A 39 1.50 -14.36 19.55
N THR A 40 1.01 -13.16 19.88
CA THR A 40 1.59 -12.32 20.93
C THR A 40 1.63 -13.06 22.27
N GLY A 41 0.54 -13.70 22.69
CA GLY A 41 0.53 -14.53 23.88
C GLY A 41 1.44 -15.77 23.76
N ALA A 42 1.60 -16.31 22.55
CA ALA A 42 2.42 -17.49 22.30
C ALA A 42 3.91 -17.26 22.60
N PHE A 43 4.44 -16.04 22.40
CA PHE A 43 5.83 -15.71 22.70
C PHE A 43 6.00 -14.88 23.98
N ALA A 44 5.06 -13.99 24.31
CA ALA A 44 5.20 -13.10 25.46
C ALA A 44 5.06 -13.84 26.78
N LEU A 45 4.13 -14.79 26.90
CA LEU A 45 3.93 -15.55 28.12
C LEU A 45 5.16 -16.38 28.49
N PRO A 46 5.75 -17.23 27.62
CA PRO A 46 6.96 -17.97 27.96
C PRO A 46 8.18 -17.06 28.20
N ALA A 47 8.32 -15.96 27.45
CA ALA A 47 9.40 -15.00 27.69
C ALA A 47 9.31 -14.35 29.09
N LEU A 48 8.12 -13.95 29.52
CA LEU A 48 7.87 -13.42 30.86
C LEU A 48 8.03 -14.47 31.95
N SER A 49 7.64 -15.71 31.70
CA SER A 49 7.83 -16.81 32.68
C SER A 49 9.31 -17.07 32.95
N ARG A 50 10.13 -17.12 31.90
CA ARG A 50 11.59 -17.26 32.03
C ARG A 50 12.24 -16.05 32.70
N LEU A 51 11.78 -14.86 32.39
CA LEU A 51 12.26 -13.64 33.02
C LEU A 51 11.97 -13.67 34.54
N ALA A 52 10.78 -14.09 34.94
CA ALA A 52 10.40 -14.22 36.34
C ALA A 52 11.26 -15.24 37.12
N GLU A 53 11.70 -16.33 36.48
CA GLU A 53 12.58 -17.33 37.09
C GLU A 53 14.02 -16.81 37.29
N THR A 54 14.48 -15.89 36.45
CA THR A 54 15.85 -15.35 36.46
C THR A 54 16.01 -14.11 37.33
N THR A 55 14.94 -13.36 37.59
CA THR A 55 14.95 -12.07 38.30
C THR A 55 15.06 -12.20 39.84
N ASP A 56 14.92 -13.38 40.38
CA ASP A 56 14.84 -13.62 41.86
C ASP A 56 16.16 -13.40 42.61
N VAL A 57 17.28 -13.07 41.93
CA VAL A 57 18.61 -13.08 42.58
C VAL A 57 19.33 -11.76 42.63
N THR A 58 19.08 -10.77 41.76
CA THR A 58 20.03 -9.65 41.66
C THR A 58 19.42 -8.24 41.52
N GLY A 59 18.12 -8.08 41.58
CA GLY A 59 17.55 -6.74 41.38
C GLY A 59 17.57 -6.34 39.89
N ARG A 60 17.30 -5.09 39.64
CA ARG A 60 17.09 -4.47 38.33
C ARG A 60 18.21 -4.80 37.33
N ALA A 61 17.89 -5.43 36.22
CA ALA A 61 18.84 -5.66 35.13
C ALA A 61 19.17 -4.32 34.46
N ASP A 62 20.46 -4.04 34.26
CA ASP A 62 20.90 -2.82 33.57
C ASP A 62 20.69 -2.90 32.05
N THR A 63 20.45 -4.10 31.51
CA THR A 63 20.33 -4.42 30.10
C THR A 63 19.04 -5.20 29.82
N PRO A 64 18.45 -5.05 28.61
CA PRO A 64 17.28 -5.84 28.21
C PRO A 64 17.58 -7.34 28.09
N GLN A 65 16.69 -8.14 28.65
CA GLN A 65 16.74 -9.60 28.57
C GLN A 65 15.82 -10.18 27.49
N VAL A 66 14.79 -9.41 27.11
CA VAL A 66 13.86 -9.76 26.03
C VAL A 66 13.83 -8.65 24.99
N LEU A 67 14.03 -9.00 23.73
CA LEU A 67 13.83 -8.11 22.59
C LEU A 67 12.78 -8.69 21.66
N ALA A 68 11.72 -7.93 21.39
CA ALA A 68 10.73 -8.26 20.36
C ALA A 68 10.79 -7.24 19.22
N LEU A 69 11.01 -7.72 18.00
CA LEU A 69 11.01 -6.89 16.79
C LEU A 69 9.66 -6.99 16.07
N ALA A 70 9.13 -5.85 15.68
CA ALA A 70 7.89 -5.72 14.94
C ALA A 70 8.07 -4.80 13.71
N PRO A 71 7.38 -5.06 12.56
CA PRO A 71 7.57 -4.31 11.33
C PRO A 71 7.11 -2.85 11.41
N THR A 72 6.12 -2.55 12.26
CA THR A 72 5.52 -1.22 12.35
C THR A 72 5.47 -0.73 13.80
N ARG A 73 5.35 0.60 13.92
CA ARG A 73 5.26 1.29 15.23
C ARG A 73 4.01 0.86 16.00
N GLU A 74 2.90 0.74 15.28
CA GLU A 74 1.61 0.37 15.85
C GLU A 74 1.65 -1.06 16.40
N LEU A 75 2.26 -1.99 15.65
CA LEU A 75 2.43 -3.35 16.13
C LEU A 75 3.41 -3.42 17.31
N ALA A 76 4.50 -2.65 17.27
CA ALA A 76 5.44 -2.56 18.40
C ALA A 76 4.74 -2.06 19.68
N LEU A 77 3.86 -1.06 19.57
CA LEU A 77 3.05 -0.60 20.71
C LEU A 77 2.07 -1.67 21.19
N GLN A 78 1.35 -2.32 20.27
CA GLN A 78 0.40 -3.40 20.64
C GLN A 78 1.11 -4.58 21.34
N VAL A 79 2.28 -4.94 20.85
CA VAL A 79 3.09 -6.01 21.49
C VAL A 79 3.60 -5.55 22.85
N ALA A 80 4.03 -4.28 23.00
CA ALA A 80 4.45 -3.72 24.28
C ALA A 80 3.28 -3.68 25.28
N ASP A 81 2.11 -3.18 24.86
CA ASP A 81 0.90 -3.14 25.68
C ASP A 81 0.46 -4.55 26.12
N ALA A 82 0.64 -5.55 25.24
CA ALA A 82 0.36 -6.95 25.58
C ALA A 82 1.36 -7.49 26.62
N PHE A 83 2.67 -7.21 26.46
CA PHE A 83 3.67 -7.56 27.46
C PHE A 83 3.36 -6.90 28.81
N ASP A 84 3.03 -5.61 28.84
CA ASP A 84 2.62 -4.90 30.06
C ASP A 84 1.40 -5.55 30.72
N SER A 85 0.40 -5.92 29.92
CA SER A 85 -0.82 -6.59 30.42
C SER A 85 -0.52 -7.97 31.01
N TYR A 86 0.36 -8.75 30.37
CA TYR A 86 0.77 -10.07 30.86
C TYR A 86 1.74 -9.97 32.06
N ALA A 87 2.50 -8.89 32.16
CA ALA A 87 3.44 -8.63 33.24
C ALA A 87 2.79 -7.99 34.49
N LYS A 88 1.49 -7.68 34.47
CA LYS A 88 0.74 -6.94 35.51
C LYS A 88 1.01 -7.39 36.95
N HIS A 89 1.30 -8.66 37.15
CA HIS A 89 1.59 -9.25 38.45
C HIS A 89 3.08 -9.59 38.66
N LEU A 90 3.97 -9.00 37.86
CA LEU A 90 5.42 -9.09 37.97
C LEU A 90 5.96 -7.71 38.34
N ASP A 91 6.25 -7.48 39.60
CA ASP A 91 6.56 -6.14 40.16
C ASP A 91 7.83 -5.51 39.61
N ASP A 92 8.79 -6.29 39.11
CA ASP A 92 10.11 -5.83 38.66
C ASP A 92 10.27 -5.82 37.12
N VAL A 93 9.23 -6.11 36.36
CA VAL A 93 9.29 -6.15 34.89
C VAL A 93 8.87 -4.81 34.30
N SER A 94 9.78 -4.17 33.57
CA SER A 94 9.54 -2.94 32.85
C SER A 94 9.60 -3.18 31.34
N VAL A 95 8.56 -2.80 30.63
CA VAL A 95 8.45 -2.90 29.18
C VAL A 95 8.70 -1.54 28.53
N LEU A 96 9.47 -1.50 27.47
CA LEU A 96 9.78 -0.26 26.74
C LEU A 96 9.54 -0.43 25.24
N ALA A 97 8.67 0.41 24.69
CA ALA A 97 8.49 0.51 23.24
C ALA A 97 9.54 1.43 22.60
N VAL A 98 10.29 0.92 21.60
CA VAL A 98 11.39 1.59 20.90
C VAL A 98 11.12 1.65 19.41
N TYR A 99 10.60 2.78 18.91
CA TYR A 99 10.19 2.92 17.50
C TYR A 99 10.50 4.30 16.93
N GLY A 100 10.62 4.35 15.61
CA GLY A 100 10.95 5.59 14.89
C GLY A 100 9.79 6.60 14.89
N GLY A 101 10.12 7.93 14.82
CA GLY A 101 9.13 9.02 14.82
C GLY A 101 8.63 9.44 16.21
N SER A 102 8.99 8.72 17.26
CA SER A 102 8.83 9.09 18.64
C SER A 102 10.09 9.84 19.14
N PRO A 103 9.98 10.76 20.11
CA PRO A 103 11.13 11.44 20.69
C PRO A 103 12.12 10.47 21.35
N TYR A 104 13.42 10.74 21.22
CA TYR A 104 14.47 9.93 21.85
C TYR A 104 14.48 10.00 23.38
N GLY A 105 14.13 11.16 23.95
CA GLY A 105 14.21 11.39 25.38
C GLY A 105 13.54 10.33 26.25
N PRO A 106 12.25 10.04 26.03
CA PRO A 106 11.55 8.98 26.77
C PRO A 106 12.16 7.60 26.59
N GLN A 107 12.60 7.24 25.37
CA GLN A 107 13.23 5.94 25.10
C GLN A 107 14.57 5.83 25.83
N LEU A 108 15.43 6.84 25.76
CA LEU A 108 16.70 6.91 26.51
C LEU A 108 16.48 6.83 28.02
N ALA A 109 15.46 7.52 28.54
CA ALA A 109 15.12 7.46 29.95
C ALA A 109 14.63 6.07 30.36
N GLY A 110 13.85 5.38 29.52
CA GLY A 110 13.41 4.02 29.74
C GLY A 110 14.57 3.01 29.77
N LEU A 111 15.47 3.07 28.79
CA LEU A 111 16.67 2.24 28.72
C LEU A 111 17.58 2.45 29.94
N ARG A 112 17.82 3.69 30.36
CA ARG A 112 18.63 3.99 31.56
C ARG A 112 17.96 3.54 32.86
N ARG A 113 16.64 3.41 32.89
CA ARG A 113 15.94 2.84 34.06
C ARG A 113 16.04 1.32 34.14
N GLY A 114 16.61 0.68 33.14
CA GLY A 114 16.74 -0.76 33.06
C GLY A 114 15.42 -1.43 32.65
N ALA A 115 15.02 -1.26 31.39
CA ALA A 115 13.88 -1.97 30.83
C ALA A 115 14.31 -3.41 30.51
N GLN A 116 13.67 -4.42 31.11
CA GLN A 116 13.94 -5.83 30.89
C GLN A 116 13.39 -6.31 29.55
N VAL A 117 12.25 -5.76 29.12
CA VAL A 117 11.62 -6.07 27.85
C VAL A 117 11.66 -4.86 26.94
N VAL A 118 12.30 -5.00 25.79
CA VAL A 118 12.28 -3.98 24.73
C VAL A 118 11.48 -4.50 23.54
N VAL A 119 10.50 -3.73 23.11
CA VAL A 119 9.73 -4.01 21.89
C VAL A 119 10.03 -2.92 20.88
N GLY A 120 10.55 -3.26 19.69
CA GLY A 120 11.00 -2.24 18.79
C GLY A 120 10.81 -2.49 17.31
N THR A 121 10.91 -1.39 16.53
CA THR A 121 11.04 -1.47 15.07
C THR A 121 12.52 -1.54 14.69
N PRO A 122 12.90 -2.36 13.68
CA PRO A 122 14.31 -2.62 13.36
C PRO A 122 15.17 -1.36 13.25
N GLY A 123 14.78 -0.37 12.43
CA GLY A 123 15.58 0.83 12.22
C GLY A 123 15.85 1.64 13.48
N ARG A 124 14.89 1.74 14.46
CA ARG A 124 15.11 2.48 15.71
C ARG A 124 15.95 1.67 16.71
N VAL A 125 15.82 0.35 16.70
CA VAL A 125 16.69 -0.54 17.50
C VAL A 125 18.15 -0.39 17.05
N ILE A 126 18.41 -0.41 15.74
CA ILE A 126 19.75 -0.12 15.19
C ILE A 126 20.25 1.26 15.59
N ASP A 127 19.44 2.32 15.51
CA ASP A 127 19.81 3.66 15.95
C ASP A 127 20.31 3.68 17.42
N HIS A 128 19.66 2.93 18.31
CA HIS A 128 20.05 2.83 19.72
C HIS A 128 21.30 1.98 19.92
N LEU A 129 21.47 0.88 19.15
CA LEU A 129 22.69 0.07 19.15
C LEU A 129 23.91 0.88 18.68
N GLU A 130 23.80 1.59 17.56
CA GLU A 130 24.87 2.44 17.02
C GLU A 130 25.27 3.59 17.97
N ARG A 131 24.35 4.09 18.74
CA ARG A 131 24.59 5.13 19.77
C ARG A 131 25.12 4.58 21.10
N GLY A 132 25.23 3.24 21.23
CA GLY A 132 25.60 2.59 22.49
C GLY A 132 24.61 2.85 23.64
N SER A 133 23.36 3.23 23.32
CA SER A 133 22.29 3.46 24.31
C SER A 133 21.41 2.23 24.55
N LEU A 134 21.56 1.19 23.75
CA LEU A 134 20.98 -0.13 23.91
C LEU A 134 22.12 -1.15 23.85
N ASP A 135 22.24 -1.96 24.88
CA ASP A 135 23.16 -3.09 24.96
C ASP A 135 22.32 -4.38 24.99
N LEU A 136 22.65 -5.33 24.14
CA LEU A 136 21.96 -6.63 24.01
C LEU A 136 22.86 -7.80 24.47
N SER A 137 23.95 -7.53 25.19
CA SER A 137 24.91 -8.56 25.63
C SER A 137 24.29 -9.63 26.54
N ASP A 138 23.27 -9.27 27.33
CA ASP A 138 22.59 -10.18 28.25
C ASP A 138 21.23 -10.67 27.74
N LEU A 139 20.99 -10.53 26.43
CA LEU A 139 19.72 -10.92 25.83
C LEU A 139 19.47 -12.43 25.94
N GLN A 140 18.39 -12.80 26.57
CA GLN A 140 17.96 -14.20 26.76
C GLN A 140 16.97 -14.66 25.71
N THR A 141 16.06 -13.78 25.28
CA THR A 141 15.01 -14.12 24.33
C THR A 141 14.90 -13.04 23.24
N LEU A 142 14.95 -13.48 22.00
CA LEU A 142 14.67 -12.66 20.82
C LEU A 142 13.41 -13.13 20.12
N VAL A 143 12.50 -12.21 19.85
CA VAL A 143 11.27 -12.48 19.10
C VAL A 143 11.27 -11.68 17.80
N LEU A 144 10.98 -12.34 16.69
CA LEU A 144 10.69 -11.70 15.40
C LEU A 144 9.20 -11.91 15.10
N ASP A 145 8.37 -10.87 15.27
CA ASP A 145 6.95 -10.95 14.96
C ASP A 145 6.66 -10.34 13.59
N GLU A 146 5.80 -11.00 12.81
CA GLU A 146 5.54 -10.68 11.40
C GLU A 146 6.85 -10.56 10.58
N ALA A 147 7.73 -11.56 10.70
CA ALA A 147 9.06 -11.52 10.10
C ALA A 147 9.04 -11.38 8.58
N ASP A 148 8.13 -12.04 7.88
CA ASP A 148 7.92 -11.89 6.43
C ASP A 148 7.57 -10.45 6.05
N GLU A 149 6.85 -9.77 6.88
CA GLU A 149 6.45 -8.39 6.67
C GLU A 149 7.61 -7.42 6.89
N MET A 150 8.48 -7.65 7.90
CA MET A 150 9.71 -6.88 8.07
C MET A 150 10.58 -6.94 6.82
N LEU A 151 10.74 -8.13 6.23
CA LEU A 151 11.54 -8.30 5.01
C LEU A 151 10.91 -7.61 3.79
N ARG A 152 9.57 -7.66 3.65
CA ARG A 152 8.86 -6.93 2.58
C ARG A 152 9.00 -5.42 2.70
N MET A 153 9.11 -4.91 3.90
CA MET A 153 9.32 -3.48 4.16
C MET A 153 10.76 -3.05 3.92
N GLY A 154 11.67 -3.98 3.62
CA GLY A 154 13.07 -3.72 3.33
C GLY A 154 14.00 -3.76 4.54
N PHE A 155 13.54 -4.23 5.70
CA PHE A 155 14.33 -4.30 6.94
C PHE A 155 15.24 -5.54 7.03
N ALA A 156 15.54 -6.19 5.89
CA ALA A 156 16.36 -7.40 5.90
C ALA A 156 17.75 -7.15 6.49
N GLU A 157 18.40 -6.05 6.10
CA GLU A 157 19.75 -5.70 6.56
C GLU A 157 19.75 -5.30 8.04
N GLU A 158 18.76 -4.54 8.49
CA GLU A 158 18.63 -4.14 9.88
C GLU A 158 18.35 -5.35 10.79
N VAL A 159 17.50 -6.27 10.35
CA VAL A 159 17.21 -7.51 11.09
C VAL A 159 18.48 -8.37 11.19
N ASP A 160 19.21 -8.59 10.08
CA ASP A 160 20.48 -9.32 10.07
C ASP A 160 21.51 -8.68 11.03
N ARG A 161 21.63 -7.35 11.05
CA ARG A 161 22.54 -6.62 11.96
C ARG A 161 22.16 -6.75 13.43
N ILE A 162 20.87 -6.68 13.75
CA ILE A 162 20.39 -6.89 15.14
C ILE A 162 20.70 -8.32 15.58
N LEU A 163 20.36 -9.30 14.75
CA LEU A 163 20.63 -10.72 15.03
C LEU A 163 22.12 -10.99 15.28
N ALA A 164 23.00 -10.38 14.46
CA ALA A 164 24.45 -10.50 14.62
C ALA A 164 24.99 -9.78 15.88
N SER A 165 24.22 -8.85 16.47
CA SER A 165 24.61 -8.12 17.70
C SER A 165 24.10 -8.75 18.98
N THR A 166 23.46 -9.91 18.91
CA THR A 166 22.90 -10.64 20.06
C THR A 166 23.71 -11.87 20.40
N PRO A 167 23.74 -12.34 21.66
CA PRO A 167 24.47 -13.55 22.08
C PRO A 167 24.01 -14.80 21.32
N ASP A 168 24.91 -15.73 21.05
CA ASP A 168 24.56 -17.02 20.43
C ASP A 168 23.74 -17.93 21.34
N THR A 169 23.79 -17.67 22.65
CA THR A 169 23.05 -18.43 23.69
C THR A 169 21.59 -18.05 23.83
N LYS A 170 21.17 -16.94 23.18
CA LYS A 170 19.78 -16.51 23.23
C LYS A 170 18.83 -17.55 22.64
N GLN A 171 17.62 -17.64 23.18
CA GLN A 171 16.50 -18.31 22.53
C GLN A 171 15.87 -17.41 21.48
N THR A 172 15.55 -17.95 20.30
CA THR A 172 14.91 -17.19 19.23
C THR A 172 13.54 -17.75 18.86
N ALA A 173 12.52 -16.89 18.87
CA ALA A 173 11.16 -17.20 18.43
C ALA A 173 10.82 -16.36 17.18
N LEU A 174 10.68 -17.02 16.04
CA LEU A 174 10.34 -16.38 14.77
C LEU A 174 8.89 -16.67 14.43
N PHE A 175 8.04 -15.64 14.38
CA PHE A 175 6.65 -15.75 13.98
C PHE A 175 6.43 -15.07 12.63
N SER A 176 5.78 -15.79 11.72
CA SER A 176 5.52 -15.33 10.36
C SER A 176 4.22 -15.91 9.81
N ALA A 177 3.56 -15.22 8.90
CA ALA A 177 2.42 -15.79 8.17
C ALA A 177 2.87 -16.72 7.03
N THR A 178 4.08 -16.51 6.50
CA THR A 178 4.64 -17.24 5.38
C THR A 178 6.10 -17.60 5.59
N MET A 179 6.61 -18.54 4.78
CA MET A 179 8.00 -19.03 4.83
C MET A 179 8.71 -18.80 3.48
N PRO A 180 8.91 -17.54 3.05
CA PRO A 180 9.67 -17.25 1.85
C PRO A 180 11.15 -17.62 1.99
N PRO A 181 11.92 -17.74 0.89
CA PRO A 181 13.34 -18.10 0.95
C PRO A 181 14.19 -17.24 1.89
N ALA A 182 13.87 -15.96 2.02
CA ALA A 182 14.59 -15.05 2.90
C ALA A 182 14.36 -15.37 4.39
N ILE A 183 13.14 -15.75 4.80
CA ILE A 183 12.86 -16.22 6.16
C ILE A 183 13.56 -17.55 6.44
N ARG A 184 13.56 -18.49 5.48
CA ARG A 184 14.32 -19.74 5.61
C ARG A 184 15.80 -19.50 5.83
N ARG A 185 16.38 -18.51 5.13
CA ARG A 185 17.79 -18.11 5.31
C ARG A 185 18.03 -17.60 6.72
N ILE A 186 17.21 -16.68 7.23
CA ILE A 186 17.33 -16.15 8.60
C ILE A 186 17.19 -17.28 9.61
N SER A 187 16.19 -18.14 9.46
CA SER A 187 16.00 -19.31 10.34
C SER A 187 17.22 -20.23 10.34
N ALA A 188 17.76 -20.58 9.17
CA ALA A 188 18.92 -21.47 9.08
C ALA A 188 20.21 -20.84 9.61
N GLN A 189 20.35 -19.51 9.57
CA GLN A 189 21.57 -18.80 9.95
C GLN A 189 21.62 -18.46 11.45
N TYR A 190 20.47 -18.11 12.07
CA TYR A 190 20.44 -17.50 13.40
C TYR A 190 19.68 -18.30 14.46
N LEU A 191 18.88 -19.32 14.06
CA LEU A 191 18.15 -20.18 14.99
C LEU A 191 18.91 -21.49 15.17
N ASN A 192 18.88 -22.01 16.39
CA ASN A 192 19.54 -23.27 16.76
C ASN A 192 18.54 -24.44 16.71
N ALA A 193 18.62 -25.27 15.67
CA ALA A 193 17.74 -26.43 15.48
C ALA A 193 16.25 -26.11 15.77
N PRO A 194 15.66 -25.10 15.13
CA PRO A 194 14.34 -24.62 15.51
C PRO A 194 13.24 -25.65 15.21
N GLU A 195 12.24 -25.71 16.10
CA GLU A 195 11.01 -26.44 15.83
C GLU A 195 10.09 -25.62 14.94
N GLU A 196 9.74 -26.17 13.78
CA GLU A 196 8.81 -25.53 12.85
C GLU A 196 7.36 -25.96 13.20
N VAL A 197 6.60 -25.05 13.77
CA VAL A 197 5.19 -25.22 14.11
C VAL A 197 4.34 -24.51 13.07
N ALA A 198 3.62 -25.26 12.27
CA ALA A 198 2.66 -24.69 11.31
C ALA A 198 1.24 -25.00 11.81
N VAL A 199 0.53 -23.96 12.24
CA VAL A 199 -0.89 -24.08 12.48
C VAL A 199 -1.62 -24.04 11.16
N ALA A 200 -2.38 -25.11 10.87
CA ALA A 200 -3.19 -25.17 9.66
C ALA A 200 -4.00 -23.87 9.54
N ARG A 201 -3.98 -23.28 8.32
CA ARG A 201 -4.81 -22.12 8.02
C ARG A 201 -6.24 -22.44 8.41
N GLN A 202 -6.63 -22.02 9.61
CA GLN A 202 -8.04 -22.04 9.92
C GLN A 202 -8.68 -21.05 8.95
N SER A 203 -9.65 -21.52 8.19
CA SER A 203 -10.49 -20.73 7.30
C SER A 203 -11.36 -19.69 8.07
N THR A 204 -11.04 -19.44 9.33
CA THR A 204 -11.80 -18.61 10.26
C THR A 204 -11.87 -17.13 9.84
N THR A 205 -10.81 -16.58 9.26
CA THR A 205 -10.89 -15.22 8.70
C THR A 205 -11.86 -15.13 7.51
N SER A 206 -12.14 -16.24 6.87
CA SER A 206 -13.00 -16.28 5.70
C SER A 206 -14.46 -16.56 6.02
N ALA A 207 -14.74 -17.24 7.12
CA ALA A 207 -16.12 -17.52 7.54
C ALA A 207 -16.84 -16.26 8.08
N THR A 208 -16.08 -15.29 8.60
CA THR A 208 -16.63 -14.05 9.17
C THR A 208 -16.60 -12.87 8.21
N ILE A 209 -15.86 -12.97 7.08
CA ILE A 209 -15.70 -11.86 6.13
C ILE A 209 -16.37 -12.21 4.80
N ARG A 210 -17.44 -11.50 4.45
CA ARG A 210 -18.07 -11.60 3.13
C ARG A 210 -17.19 -10.89 2.10
N GLN A 211 -16.69 -11.65 1.11
CA GLN A 211 -15.76 -11.15 0.11
C GLN A 211 -16.44 -10.98 -1.24
N ARG A 212 -16.40 -9.77 -1.77
CA ARG A 212 -17.04 -9.43 -3.04
C ARG A 212 -16.07 -8.67 -3.93
N TYR A 213 -16.19 -8.84 -5.26
CA TYR A 213 -15.42 -8.03 -6.20
C TYR A 213 -16.33 -7.24 -7.14
N LEU A 214 -15.81 -6.11 -7.60
CA LEU A 214 -16.47 -5.23 -8.53
C LEU A 214 -15.56 -4.98 -9.73
N GLN A 215 -16.04 -5.34 -10.95
CA GLN A 215 -15.32 -5.06 -12.17
C GLN A 215 -15.73 -3.71 -12.74
N VAL A 216 -14.85 -2.70 -12.63
CA VAL A 216 -15.15 -1.32 -13.01
C VAL A 216 -13.94 -0.64 -13.64
N GLY A 217 -14.17 0.20 -14.66
CA GLY A 217 -13.11 1.03 -15.25
C GLY A 217 -12.54 2.03 -14.25
N HIS A 218 -11.24 2.37 -14.39
CA HIS A 218 -10.54 3.24 -13.43
C HIS A 218 -11.27 4.57 -13.19
N GLN A 219 -11.82 5.18 -14.24
CA GLN A 219 -12.56 6.45 -14.17
C GLN A 219 -13.85 6.38 -13.36
N TRP A 220 -14.41 5.18 -13.19
CA TRP A 220 -15.66 4.95 -12.50
C TRP A 220 -15.51 4.43 -11.07
N LYS A 221 -14.26 4.12 -10.64
CA LYS A 221 -14.00 3.58 -9.29
C LYS A 221 -14.56 4.48 -8.18
N PHE A 222 -14.35 5.80 -8.30
CA PHE A 222 -14.82 6.74 -7.28
C PHE A 222 -16.34 6.77 -7.18
N GLU A 223 -17.03 6.85 -8.33
CA GLU A 223 -18.49 6.86 -8.37
C GLU A 223 -19.07 5.55 -7.80
N ALA A 224 -18.49 4.40 -8.19
CA ALA A 224 -18.90 3.10 -7.66
C ALA A 224 -18.67 3.01 -6.13
N LEU A 225 -17.53 3.50 -5.63
CA LEU A 225 -17.24 3.56 -4.20
C LEU A 225 -18.28 4.44 -3.46
N SER A 226 -18.55 5.63 -3.99
CA SER A 226 -19.54 6.53 -3.38
C SER A 226 -20.91 5.89 -3.26
N ARG A 227 -21.35 5.15 -4.28
CA ARG A 227 -22.63 4.44 -4.25
C ARG A 227 -22.64 3.30 -3.23
N ILE A 228 -21.56 2.53 -3.13
CA ILE A 228 -21.44 1.47 -2.11
C ILE A 228 -21.52 2.08 -0.71
N LEU A 229 -20.76 3.14 -0.45
CA LEU A 229 -20.77 3.84 0.84
C LEU A 229 -22.13 4.45 1.20
N GLU A 230 -22.94 4.77 0.20
CA GLU A 230 -24.29 5.29 0.42
C GLU A 230 -25.35 4.20 0.59
N THR A 231 -25.15 3.01 0.05
CA THR A 231 -26.17 1.95 0.04
C THR A 231 -25.92 0.86 1.07
N GLU A 232 -24.66 0.63 1.43
CA GLU A 232 -24.31 -0.40 2.41
C GLU A 232 -24.16 0.18 3.81
N GLU A 233 -24.60 -0.58 4.81
CA GLU A 233 -24.41 -0.22 6.21
C GLU A 233 -22.96 -0.52 6.62
N HIS A 234 -22.34 0.42 7.29
CA HIS A 234 -20.99 0.27 7.81
C HIS A 234 -20.77 1.16 9.04
N ASP A 235 -20.01 0.68 10.00
CA ASP A 235 -19.59 1.46 11.18
C ASP A 235 -18.33 2.27 10.87
N GLY A 236 -17.30 1.60 10.34
CA GLY A 236 -16.06 2.19 9.90
C GLY A 236 -15.53 1.51 8.65
N VAL A 237 -14.87 2.28 7.81
CA VAL A 237 -14.34 1.83 6.52
C VAL A 237 -12.85 2.07 6.43
N ILE A 238 -12.11 1.10 5.90
CA ILE A 238 -10.75 1.32 5.44
C ILE A 238 -10.66 1.09 3.94
N ALA A 239 -10.18 2.09 3.19
CA ALA A 239 -9.99 2.01 1.74
C ALA A 239 -8.49 1.95 1.41
N PHE A 240 -8.06 0.85 0.80
CA PHE A 240 -6.67 0.63 0.40
C PHE A 240 -6.38 1.18 -0.99
N VAL A 241 -5.40 2.07 -1.08
CA VAL A 241 -4.92 2.68 -2.32
C VAL A 241 -3.42 2.40 -2.49
N ARG A 242 -2.99 2.22 -3.74
CA ARG A 242 -1.60 1.81 -4.04
C ARG A 242 -0.55 2.87 -3.73
N THR A 243 -0.86 4.16 -3.89
CA THR A 243 0.11 5.24 -3.78
C THR A 243 -0.26 6.27 -2.72
N ARG A 244 0.75 6.92 -2.14
CA ARG A 244 0.56 8.00 -1.15
C ARG A 244 -0.28 9.15 -1.71
N ALA A 245 0.05 9.63 -2.91
CA ALA A 245 -0.74 10.67 -3.58
C ALA A 245 -2.19 10.25 -3.82
N GLY A 246 -2.43 8.97 -4.16
CA GLY A 246 -3.76 8.41 -4.33
C GLY A 246 -4.58 8.40 -3.03
N THR A 247 -3.95 8.23 -1.86
CA THR A 247 -4.67 8.29 -0.57
C THR A 247 -5.22 9.68 -0.31
N GLU A 248 -4.43 10.71 -0.56
CA GLU A 248 -4.84 12.10 -0.37
C GLU A 248 -5.93 12.50 -1.37
N GLU A 249 -5.73 12.13 -2.65
CA GLU A 249 -6.71 12.41 -3.71
C GLU A 249 -8.07 11.78 -3.41
N LEU A 250 -8.09 10.49 -3.03
CA LEU A 250 -9.32 9.78 -2.73
C LEU A 250 -10.00 10.34 -1.48
N ALA A 251 -9.25 10.61 -0.40
CA ALA A 251 -9.80 11.20 0.82
C ALA A 251 -10.42 12.57 0.57
N GLN A 252 -9.76 13.44 -0.22
CA GLN A 252 -10.31 14.74 -0.61
C GLN A 252 -11.59 14.61 -1.45
N LYS A 253 -11.64 13.66 -2.39
CA LYS A 253 -12.84 13.40 -3.20
C LYS A 253 -13.99 12.94 -2.31
N LEU A 254 -13.75 12.03 -1.38
CA LEU A 254 -14.76 11.55 -0.41
C LEU A 254 -15.24 12.68 0.49
N THR A 255 -14.34 13.52 1.01
CA THR A 255 -14.72 14.67 1.84
C THR A 255 -15.58 15.69 1.08
N ARG A 256 -15.23 15.98 -0.18
CA ARG A 256 -16.05 16.84 -1.05
C ARG A 256 -17.42 16.23 -1.35
N ALA A 257 -17.51 14.92 -1.41
CA ALA A 257 -18.79 14.20 -1.55
C ALA A 257 -19.62 14.16 -0.24
N GLY A 258 -19.05 14.62 0.88
CA GLY A 258 -19.74 14.75 2.18
C GLY A 258 -19.47 13.61 3.15
N PHE A 259 -18.52 12.70 2.83
CA PHE A 259 -18.10 11.64 3.75
C PHE A 259 -17.02 12.16 4.74
N LYS A 260 -17.02 11.64 5.96
CA LYS A 260 -15.97 11.93 6.95
C LYS A 260 -14.75 11.05 6.67
N ALA A 261 -13.95 11.43 5.68
CA ALA A 261 -12.81 10.66 5.21
C ALA A 261 -11.48 11.37 5.52
N VAL A 262 -10.47 10.60 5.94
CA VAL A 262 -9.11 11.08 6.20
C VAL A 262 -8.10 10.15 5.55
N ALA A 263 -7.02 10.73 4.97
CA ALA A 263 -5.89 9.98 4.44
C ALA A 263 -4.87 9.66 5.52
N ILE A 264 -4.31 8.46 5.46
CA ILE A 264 -3.15 8.06 6.26
C ILE A 264 -2.06 7.49 5.34
N SER A 265 -0.86 8.04 5.41
CA SER A 265 0.30 7.59 4.65
C SER A 265 1.57 7.63 5.50
N GLY A 266 2.68 7.13 4.98
CA GLY A 266 3.96 7.15 5.68
C GLY A 266 4.51 8.55 5.99
N ASP A 267 4.01 9.58 5.30
CA ASP A 267 4.48 10.97 5.45
C ASP A 267 3.74 11.73 6.57
N VAL A 268 2.64 11.15 7.09
CA VAL A 268 1.88 11.75 8.18
C VAL A 268 2.66 11.64 9.49
N ALA A 269 2.81 12.78 10.19
CA ALA A 269 3.47 12.81 11.50
C ALA A 269 2.80 11.83 12.48
N GLN A 270 3.60 11.14 13.30
CA GLN A 270 3.12 10.07 14.17
C GLN A 270 1.96 10.52 15.09
N LYS A 271 2.10 11.66 15.74
CA LYS A 271 1.04 12.23 16.60
C LYS A 271 -0.28 12.45 15.86
N GLN A 272 -0.20 12.90 14.61
CA GLN A 272 -1.41 13.08 13.79
C GLN A 272 -2.02 11.74 13.36
N ARG A 273 -1.18 10.73 13.13
CA ARG A 273 -1.62 9.38 12.80
C ARG A 273 -2.35 8.72 13.98
N GLU A 274 -1.78 8.80 15.18
CA GLU A 274 -2.40 8.33 16.41
C GLU A 274 -3.76 9.00 16.64
N LYS A 275 -3.81 10.34 16.52
CA LYS A 275 -5.07 11.08 16.60
C LYS A 275 -6.09 10.62 15.56
N THR A 276 -5.67 10.38 14.32
CA THR A 276 -6.59 9.89 13.26
C THR A 276 -7.16 8.52 13.59
N VAL A 277 -6.34 7.63 14.17
CA VAL A 277 -6.81 6.31 14.63
C VAL A 277 -7.79 6.44 15.79
N GLU A 278 -7.54 7.31 16.75
CA GLU A 278 -8.47 7.61 17.84
C GLU A 278 -9.77 8.22 17.33
N ASP A 279 -9.69 9.14 16.34
CA ASP A 279 -10.86 9.73 15.71
C ASP A 279 -11.70 8.68 14.97
N LEU A 280 -11.06 7.68 14.33
CA LEU A 280 -11.74 6.55 13.72
C LEU A 280 -12.40 5.64 14.78
N LYS A 281 -11.70 5.31 15.87
CA LYS A 281 -12.26 4.53 16.99
C LYS A 281 -13.47 5.21 17.61
N ALA A 282 -13.42 6.52 17.77
CA ALA A 282 -14.48 7.33 18.37
C ALA A 282 -15.63 7.71 17.42
N GLY A 283 -15.57 7.34 16.13
CA GLY A 283 -16.59 7.68 15.14
C GLY A 283 -16.59 9.14 14.69
N ARG A 284 -15.54 9.90 14.98
CA ARG A 284 -15.36 11.25 14.44
C ARG A 284 -14.93 11.23 12.97
N VAL A 285 -14.24 10.17 12.57
CA VAL A 285 -13.92 9.80 11.19
C VAL A 285 -14.58 8.46 10.89
N ASP A 286 -15.19 8.32 9.71
CA ASP A 286 -15.87 7.10 9.29
C ASP A 286 -15.06 6.32 8.27
N ILE A 287 -14.24 6.99 7.44
CA ILE A 287 -13.49 6.40 6.35
C ILE A 287 -12.01 6.74 6.48
N LEU A 288 -11.18 5.71 6.57
CA LEU A 288 -9.73 5.83 6.52
C LEU A 288 -9.23 5.41 5.13
N VAL A 289 -8.55 6.31 4.42
CA VAL A 289 -7.90 5.99 3.14
C VAL A 289 -6.41 5.77 3.39
N ALA A 290 -5.90 4.58 3.09
CA ALA A 290 -4.55 4.19 3.50
C ALA A 290 -3.79 3.42 2.42
N THR A 291 -2.44 3.48 2.49
CA THR A 291 -1.57 2.52 1.82
C THR A 291 -1.38 1.28 2.70
N ASP A 292 -0.91 0.16 2.10
CA ASP A 292 -0.63 -1.07 2.87
C ASP A 292 0.26 -0.80 4.08
N VAL A 293 1.37 -0.10 3.88
CA VAL A 293 2.34 0.23 4.95
C VAL A 293 1.69 1.05 6.06
N ALA A 294 0.83 2.01 5.69
CA ALA A 294 0.19 2.88 6.67
C ALA A 294 -0.96 2.22 7.43
N ALA A 295 -1.60 1.22 6.87
CA ALA A 295 -2.69 0.49 7.50
C ALA A 295 -2.24 -0.73 8.33
N ARG A 296 -0.97 -1.11 8.23
CA ARG A 296 -0.42 -2.22 9.01
C ARG A 296 -0.41 -1.90 10.49
N GLY A 297 -0.68 -2.91 11.30
CA GLY A 297 -0.76 -2.75 12.75
C GLY A 297 -1.99 -1.99 13.24
N LEU A 298 -2.85 -1.45 12.36
CA LEU A 298 -4.08 -0.82 12.80
C LEU A 298 -5.04 -1.86 13.38
N ASP A 299 -5.37 -1.69 14.65
CA ASP A 299 -6.36 -2.48 15.35
C ASP A 299 -7.53 -1.59 15.77
N VAL A 300 -8.58 -1.63 14.96
CA VAL A 300 -9.79 -0.84 15.16
C VAL A 300 -10.99 -1.75 14.94
N GLU A 301 -11.60 -2.19 16.02
CA GLU A 301 -12.74 -3.12 16.00
C GLU A 301 -13.95 -2.57 15.23
N ARG A 302 -14.08 -1.24 15.16
CA ARG A 302 -15.16 -0.55 14.48
C ARG A 302 -15.15 -0.76 12.96
N ILE A 303 -14.03 -1.20 12.35
CA ILE A 303 -13.96 -1.40 10.90
C ILE A 303 -14.82 -2.59 10.50
N SER A 304 -15.95 -2.32 9.86
CA SER A 304 -16.89 -3.31 9.35
C SER A 304 -16.74 -3.54 7.83
N LEU A 305 -16.18 -2.55 7.08
CA LEU A 305 -15.99 -2.63 5.64
C LEU A 305 -14.53 -2.35 5.25
N VAL A 306 -13.94 -3.27 4.49
CA VAL A 306 -12.63 -3.09 3.85
C VAL A 306 -12.81 -2.93 2.35
N VAL A 307 -12.33 -1.83 1.79
CA VAL A 307 -12.35 -1.58 0.35
C VAL A 307 -10.93 -1.67 -0.22
N ASN A 308 -10.69 -2.66 -1.06
CA ASN A 308 -9.50 -2.69 -1.90
C ASN A 308 -9.75 -1.83 -3.14
N TYR A 309 -9.64 -0.49 -3.01
CA TYR A 309 -9.83 0.45 -4.11
C TYR A 309 -8.84 0.20 -5.26
N ASP A 310 -7.61 -0.18 -4.91
CA ASP A 310 -6.65 -0.76 -5.83
C ASP A 310 -6.35 -2.20 -5.42
N ILE A 311 -6.49 -3.11 -6.38
CA ILE A 311 -6.18 -4.54 -6.18
C ILE A 311 -4.71 -4.70 -5.77
N PRO A 312 -4.41 -5.49 -4.72
CA PRO A 312 -3.04 -5.78 -4.32
C PRO A 312 -2.32 -6.64 -5.36
N GLN A 313 -0.99 -6.58 -5.39
CA GLN A 313 -0.17 -7.33 -6.33
C GLN A 313 -0.04 -8.81 -5.97
N ASP A 314 -0.25 -9.15 -4.71
CA ASP A 314 -0.13 -10.49 -4.16
C ASP A 314 -1.31 -10.83 -3.24
N ALA A 315 -1.58 -12.13 -3.13
CA ALA A 315 -2.71 -12.65 -2.37
C ALA A 315 -2.55 -12.50 -0.85
N GLU A 316 -1.32 -12.41 -0.36
CA GLU A 316 -1.05 -12.26 1.06
C GLU A 316 -1.36 -10.84 1.53
N SER A 317 -0.96 -9.82 0.76
CA SER A 317 -1.39 -8.45 0.99
C SER A 317 -2.93 -8.33 1.00
N TYR A 318 -3.62 -9.09 0.13
CA TYR A 318 -5.08 -9.14 0.17
C TYR A 318 -5.61 -9.66 1.52
N VAL A 319 -5.08 -10.79 2.00
CA VAL A 319 -5.47 -11.37 3.29
C VAL A 319 -5.21 -10.41 4.45
N HIS A 320 -4.05 -9.76 4.47
CA HIS A 320 -3.69 -8.76 5.49
C HIS A 320 -4.60 -7.52 5.47
N ARG A 321 -5.06 -7.11 4.29
CA ARG A 321 -6.02 -6.00 4.16
C ARG A 321 -7.39 -6.38 4.68
N ILE A 322 -7.95 -7.50 4.22
CA ILE A 322 -9.29 -7.92 4.66
C ILE A 322 -9.33 -8.29 6.14
N GLY A 323 -8.22 -8.77 6.71
CA GLY A 323 -8.07 -9.01 8.15
C GLY A 323 -8.10 -7.74 9.03
N ARG A 324 -8.34 -6.55 8.44
CA ARG A 324 -8.67 -5.34 9.23
C ARG A 324 -10.12 -5.31 9.68
N THR A 325 -10.99 -6.14 9.10
CA THR A 325 -12.37 -6.36 9.55
C THR A 325 -12.58 -7.81 10.00
N GLY A 326 -13.76 -8.16 10.48
CA GLY A 326 -14.09 -9.52 10.95
C GLY A 326 -13.35 -9.93 12.21
N ARG A 327 -12.91 -8.97 13.03
CA ARG A 327 -12.17 -9.21 14.28
C ARG A 327 -13.08 -9.51 15.46
N ALA A 328 -12.54 -10.16 16.47
CA ALA A 328 -13.26 -10.51 17.70
C ALA A 328 -14.60 -11.25 17.48
N GLY A 329 -14.68 -12.07 16.42
CA GLY A 329 -15.90 -12.83 16.10
C GLY A 329 -17.01 -12.02 15.41
N ARG A 330 -16.78 -10.74 15.10
CA ARG A 330 -17.74 -9.90 14.35
C ARG A 330 -17.73 -10.28 12.86
N GLN A 331 -18.86 -10.04 12.21
CA GLN A 331 -18.93 -10.13 10.74
C GLN A 331 -18.32 -8.89 10.10
N GLY A 332 -17.69 -9.06 8.94
CA GLY A 332 -17.09 -8.00 8.16
C GLY A 332 -17.35 -8.14 6.68
N ASP A 333 -17.23 -7.05 5.95
CA ASP A 333 -17.34 -7.02 4.51
C ASP A 333 -16.02 -6.58 3.86
N ALA A 334 -15.69 -7.21 2.73
CA ALA A 334 -14.57 -6.83 1.91
C ALA A 334 -15.00 -6.68 0.44
N VAL A 335 -14.70 -5.52 -0.14
CA VAL A 335 -14.99 -5.23 -1.55
C VAL A 335 -13.69 -4.96 -2.30
N LEU A 336 -13.47 -5.72 -3.38
CA LEU A 336 -12.31 -5.62 -4.23
C LEU A 336 -12.66 -4.95 -5.55
N PHE A 337 -12.07 -3.79 -5.84
CA PHE A 337 -12.20 -3.14 -7.14
C PHE A 337 -11.14 -3.64 -8.10
N MET A 338 -11.56 -4.06 -9.28
CA MET A 338 -10.65 -4.47 -10.32
C MET A 338 -11.08 -3.96 -11.70
N THR A 339 -10.09 -3.76 -12.56
CA THR A 339 -10.30 -3.55 -13.99
C THR A 339 -10.31 -4.89 -14.73
N PRO A 340 -10.86 -4.98 -15.97
CA PRO A 340 -10.82 -6.22 -16.75
C PRO A 340 -9.40 -6.78 -16.95
N ARG A 341 -8.37 -5.91 -16.95
CA ARG A 341 -6.97 -6.31 -17.11
C ARG A 341 -6.39 -6.96 -15.86
N GLU A 342 -6.95 -6.71 -14.69
CA GLU A 342 -6.48 -7.19 -13.39
C GLU A 342 -7.12 -8.52 -12.97
N ARG A 343 -7.96 -9.13 -13.83
CA ARG A 343 -8.66 -10.39 -13.54
C ARG A 343 -7.73 -11.56 -13.19
N PHE A 344 -6.48 -11.51 -13.65
CA PHE A 344 -5.49 -12.52 -13.30
C PHE A 344 -5.09 -12.45 -11.81
N LEU A 345 -5.03 -11.24 -11.22
CA LEU A 345 -4.76 -11.04 -9.79
C LEU A 345 -5.90 -11.60 -8.92
N LEU A 346 -7.15 -11.38 -9.32
CA LEU A 346 -8.30 -12.00 -8.64
C LEU A 346 -8.17 -13.52 -8.61
N LYS A 347 -7.88 -14.15 -9.77
CA LYS A 347 -7.66 -15.61 -9.84
C LYS A 347 -6.50 -16.09 -8.97
N GLN A 348 -5.44 -15.30 -8.84
CA GLN A 348 -4.33 -15.61 -7.95
C GLN A 348 -4.76 -15.53 -6.48
N ILE A 349 -5.53 -14.52 -6.08
CA ILE A 349 -6.12 -14.37 -4.74
C ILE A 349 -6.97 -15.60 -4.43
N GLU A 350 -7.94 -15.95 -5.29
CA GLU A 350 -8.84 -17.11 -5.10
C GLU A 350 -8.09 -18.44 -4.96
N ARG A 351 -7.03 -18.64 -5.77
CA ARG A 351 -6.20 -19.86 -5.68
C ARG A 351 -5.45 -19.94 -4.35
N THR A 352 -4.90 -18.83 -3.89
CA THR A 352 -4.08 -18.80 -2.68
C THR A 352 -4.95 -18.88 -1.43
N THR A 353 -6.08 -18.17 -1.42
CA THR A 353 -7.04 -18.19 -0.30
C THR A 353 -7.92 -19.43 -0.31
N ARG A 354 -7.98 -20.15 -1.42
CA ARG A 354 -8.91 -21.29 -1.66
C ARG A 354 -10.37 -20.91 -1.50
N GLN A 355 -10.71 -19.65 -1.78
CA GLN A 355 -12.05 -19.10 -1.68
C GLN A 355 -12.40 -18.37 -2.95
N GLN A 356 -13.65 -18.49 -3.35
CA GLN A 356 -14.20 -17.67 -4.41
C GLN A 356 -14.66 -16.33 -3.86
N VAL A 357 -14.37 -15.26 -4.59
CA VAL A 357 -14.84 -13.92 -4.28
C VAL A 357 -16.09 -13.67 -5.12
N GLU A 358 -17.18 -13.28 -4.50
CA GLU A 358 -18.47 -13.09 -5.18
C GLU A 358 -18.49 -11.84 -6.06
N GLU A 359 -19.03 -11.93 -7.25
CA GLU A 359 -19.25 -10.75 -8.10
C GLU A 359 -20.41 -9.91 -7.57
N MET A 360 -20.18 -8.62 -7.38
CA MET A 360 -21.24 -7.67 -7.04
C MET A 360 -21.48 -6.68 -8.18
N ALA A 361 -22.74 -6.30 -8.36
CA ALA A 361 -23.10 -5.21 -9.24
C ALA A 361 -22.87 -3.86 -8.55
N VAL A 362 -22.56 -2.83 -9.33
CA VAL A 362 -22.56 -1.45 -8.81
C VAL A 362 -23.98 -1.08 -8.41
N PRO A 363 -24.20 -0.55 -7.18
CA PRO A 363 -25.52 -0.07 -6.79
C PRO A 363 -26.07 0.95 -7.79
N SER A 364 -27.33 0.82 -8.15
CA SER A 364 -28.00 1.72 -9.08
C SER A 364 -28.25 3.10 -8.44
N VAL A 365 -28.51 4.11 -9.26
CA VAL A 365 -28.93 5.43 -8.76
C VAL A 365 -30.26 5.34 -8.00
N ALA A 366 -31.12 4.41 -8.38
CA ALA A 366 -32.38 4.14 -7.66
C ALA A 366 -32.11 3.63 -6.24
N ASP A 367 -31.13 2.71 -6.05
CA ASP A 367 -30.73 2.20 -4.74
C ASP A 367 -30.16 3.31 -3.86
N VAL A 368 -29.28 4.17 -4.43
CA VAL A 368 -28.73 5.35 -3.75
C VAL A 368 -29.85 6.29 -3.31
N ASN A 369 -30.78 6.59 -4.19
CA ASN A 369 -31.89 7.47 -3.87
C ASN A 369 -32.83 6.87 -2.81
N ALA A 370 -33.07 5.58 -2.84
CA ALA A 370 -33.83 4.87 -1.80
C ALA A 370 -33.11 4.94 -0.44
N ALA A 371 -31.78 4.71 -0.41
CA ALA A 371 -31.00 4.82 0.81
C ALA A 371 -30.96 6.24 1.38
N ARG A 372 -30.84 7.27 0.52
CA ARG A 372 -30.88 8.68 0.94
C ARG A 372 -32.25 9.06 1.54
N LYS A 373 -33.35 8.65 0.90
CA LYS A 373 -34.72 8.88 1.42
C LYS A 373 -34.88 8.22 2.78
N ARG A 374 -34.44 6.97 2.94
CA ARG A 374 -34.52 6.25 4.21
C ARG A 374 -33.73 6.98 5.30
N ARG A 375 -32.44 7.33 5.05
CA ARG A 375 -31.62 8.06 6.04
C ARG A 375 -32.23 9.40 6.44
N PHE A 376 -32.86 10.10 5.51
CA PHE A 376 -33.55 11.34 5.81
C PHE A 376 -34.76 11.09 6.73
N ALA A 377 -35.59 10.07 6.44
CA ALA A 377 -36.69 9.68 7.28
C ALA A 377 -36.26 9.24 8.69
N ASP A 378 -35.20 8.41 8.77
CA ASP A 378 -34.61 7.99 10.05
C ASP A 378 -34.05 9.19 10.83
N GLY A 379 -33.55 10.22 10.12
CA GLY A 379 -33.15 11.50 10.72
C GLY A 379 -34.31 12.24 11.38
N ILE A 380 -35.48 12.26 10.75
CA ILE A 380 -36.70 12.84 11.32
C ILE A 380 -37.07 12.06 12.58
N THR A 381 -37.16 10.74 12.51
CA THR A 381 -37.52 9.88 13.65
C THR A 381 -36.60 10.13 14.84
N ARG A 382 -35.26 10.10 14.62
CA ARG A 382 -34.28 10.37 15.67
C ARG A 382 -34.40 11.77 16.26
N THR A 383 -34.79 12.76 15.47
CA THR A 383 -34.96 14.13 15.97
C THR A 383 -36.19 14.20 16.85
N LEU A 384 -37.31 13.57 16.45
CA LEU A 384 -38.51 13.49 17.25
C LEU A 384 -38.31 12.74 18.58
N GLU A 385 -37.50 11.67 18.57
CA GLU A 385 -37.16 10.91 19.79
C GLU A 385 -36.24 11.65 20.76
N ARG A 386 -35.42 12.58 20.28
CA ARG A 386 -34.39 13.28 21.08
C ARG A 386 -34.84 14.65 21.57
N ALA A 387 -35.67 15.33 20.81
CA ALA A 387 -36.14 16.67 21.14
C ALA A 387 -37.09 16.61 22.30
N SER A 388 -37.00 17.59 23.21
CA SER A 388 -38.00 17.76 24.26
C SER A 388 -39.31 18.27 23.68
N GLU A 389 -40.41 18.02 24.38
CA GLU A 389 -41.75 18.57 24.00
C GLU A 389 -41.74 20.09 23.94
N GLU A 390 -40.97 20.75 24.81
CA GLU A 390 -40.80 22.20 24.82
C GLU A 390 -40.12 22.72 23.57
N GLU A 391 -39.03 22.06 23.14
CA GLU A 391 -38.30 22.42 21.90
C GLU A 391 -39.18 22.21 20.67
N LEU A 392 -39.93 21.09 20.61
CA LEU A 392 -40.89 20.82 19.53
C LEU A 392 -42.02 21.82 19.51
N ALA A 393 -42.56 22.24 20.67
CA ALA A 393 -43.62 23.22 20.77
C ALA A 393 -43.19 24.58 20.18
N VAL A 394 -41.96 25.06 20.49
CA VAL A 394 -41.45 26.33 19.95
C VAL A 394 -41.41 26.31 18.43
N PHE A 395 -40.86 25.23 17.82
CA PHE A 395 -40.88 25.11 16.37
C PHE A 395 -42.26 24.91 15.80
N GLY A 396 -43.14 24.20 16.53
CA GLY A 396 -44.54 24.02 16.18
C GLY A 396 -45.32 25.35 16.08
N GLU A 397 -45.14 26.26 17.06
CA GLU A 397 -45.71 27.60 17.07
C GLU A 397 -45.23 28.43 15.86
N ILE A 398 -43.93 28.38 15.53
CA ILE A 398 -43.37 29.09 14.37
C ILE A 398 -44.02 28.57 13.07
N VAL A 399 -44.13 27.24 12.94
CA VAL A 399 -44.73 26.61 11.76
C VAL A 399 -46.24 26.97 11.65
N ALA A 400 -46.97 26.93 12.77
CA ALA A 400 -48.37 27.29 12.80
C ALA A 400 -48.61 28.75 12.40
N ALA A 401 -47.85 29.68 12.98
CA ALA A 401 -47.93 31.11 12.63
C ALA A 401 -47.61 31.34 11.13
N TYR A 402 -46.59 30.66 10.59
CA TYR A 402 -46.26 30.77 9.17
C TYR A 402 -47.37 30.21 8.24
N VAL A 403 -48.00 29.10 8.64
CA VAL A 403 -49.13 28.48 7.92
C VAL A 403 -50.30 29.44 7.88
N ASP A 404 -50.65 30.08 9.01
CA ASP A 404 -51.79 30.99 9.12
C ASP A 404 -51.53 32.30 8.36
N GLU A 405 -50.34 32.88 8.44
CA GLU A 405 -49.99 34.14 7.77
C GLU A 405 -49.90 34.02 6.25
N HIS A 406 -49.43 32.87 5.75
CA HIS A 406 -49.15 32.68 4.31
C HIS A 406 -50.11 31.74 3.61
N GLU A 407 -51.15 31.24 4.30
CA GLU A 407 -52.12 30.29 3.78
C GLU A 407 -51.51 29.07 3.05
N VAL A 408 -50.42 28.50 3.61
CA VAL A 408 -49.66 27.40 3.02
C VAL A 408 -49.92 26.10 3.79
N GLU A 409 -50.07 24.99 3.06
CA GLU A 409 -50.25 23.68 3.72
C GLU A 409 -49.04 23.30 4.60
N PRO A 410 -49.27 22.76 5.82
CA PRO A 410 -48.19 22.33 6.73
C PRO A 410 -47.20 21.36 6.10
N ALA A 411 -47.65 20.46 5.23
CA ALA A 411 -46.78 19.52 4.49
C ALA A 411 -45.79 20.23 3.57
N ARG A 412 -46.20 21.37 3.00
CA ARG A 412 -45.33 22.18 2.14
C ARG A 412 -44.26 22.94 2.93
N VAL A 413 -44.63 23.41 4.12
CA VAL A 413 -43.68 24.01 5.07
C VAL A 413 -42.69 22.96 5.55
N ALA A 414 -43.14 21.76 5.93
CA ALA A 414 -42.26 20.65 6.30
C ALA A 414 -41.30 20.28 5.16
N ALA A 415 -41.72 20.25 3.91
CA ALA A 415 -40.87 20.02 2.75
C ALA A 415 -39.82 21.12 2.58
N ALA A 416 -40.18 22.39 2.79
CA ALA A 416 -39.24 23.52 2.75
C ALA A 416 -38.21 23.43 3.86
N LEU A 417 -38.62 23.08 5.09
CA LEU A 417 -37.70 22.84 6.22
C LEU A 417 -36.77 21.67 5.94
N GLY A 418 -37.24 20.59 5.33
CA GLY A 418 -36.40 19.48 4.86
C GLY A 418 -35.36 19.92 3.84
N MET A 419 -35.71 20.77 2.89
CA MET A 419 -34.74 21.34 1.93
C MET A 419 -33.73 22.26 2.62
N MET A 420 -34.13 23.05 3.60
CA MET A 420 -33.21 23.88 4.40
C MET A 420 -32.24 23.01 5.20
N ALA A 421 -32.73 21.95 5.85
CA ALA A 421 -31.89 21.00 6.59
C ALA A 421 -30.84 20.31 5.69
N GLN A 422 -31.13 20.09 4.41
CA GLN A 422 -30.19 19.57 3.40
C GLN A 422 -29.10 20.57 2.99
N GLY A 423 -29.19 21.84 3.37
CA GLY A 423 -28.17 22.85 3.08
C GLY A 423 -27.97 23.12 1.59
N GLY A 424 -29.06 23.06 0.79
CA GLY A 424 -29.03 23.33 -0.65
C GLY A 424 -28.45 22.21 -1.52
N ARG A 425 -28.08 21.09 -0.95
CA ARG A 425 -27.63 19.91 -1.72
C ARG A 425 -28.82 19.11 -2.23
N PRO A 426 -28.84 18.66 -3.51
CA PRO A 426 -29.91 17.82 -4.00
C PRO A 426 -30.01 16.51 -3.20
N LEU A 427 -31.19 16.18 -2.65
CA LEU A 427 -31.39 14.90 -1.97
C LEU A 427 -31.19 13.72 -2.92
N LEU A 428 -31.65 13.86 -4.16
CA LEU A 428 -31.57 12.79 -5.16
C LEU A 428 -30.34 12.94 -6.02
N ALA A 429 -29.65 11.81 -6.26
CA ALA A 429 -28.56 11.71 -7.22
C ALA A 429 -29.13 11.81 -8.65
N ARG A 430 -28.35 12.42 -9.55
CA ARG A 430 -28.68 12.44 -10.98
C ARG A 430 -28.36 11.10 -11.60
N GLU A 431 -29.15 10.71 -12.60
CA GLU A 431 -28.93 9.47 -13.33
C GLU A 431 -27.59 9.53 -14.10
N GLN A 432 -26.69 8.64 -13.74
CA GLN A 432 -25.40 8.46 -14.40
C GLN A 432 -25.13 6.97 -14.48
N GLU A 433 -25.17 6.42 -15.71
CA GLU A 433 -24.86 5.01 -15.92
C GLU A 433 -23.37 4.75 -15.81
N ILE A 434 -22.99 3.83 -14.94
CA ILE A 434 -21.64 3.26 -14.92
C ILE A 434 -21.66 2.06 -15.86
N PRO A 435 -20.85 2.06 -16.97
CA PRO A 435 -20.78 0.92 -17.85
C PRO A 435 -20.31 -0.31 -17.08
N SER A 436 -21.14 -1.31 -16.95
CA SER A 436 -20.75 -2.61 -16.41
C SER A 436 -19.71 -3.23 -17.33
N GLY A 437 -18.50 -3.50 -16.79
CA GLY A 437 -17.36 -4.03 -17.57
C GLY A 437 -17.54 -5.47 -18.08
N GLY A 438 -18.73 -6.03 -18.04
CA GLY A 438 -19.04 -7.44 -18.31
C GLY A 438 -20.09 -7.73 -19.37
N GLY A 439 -20.39 -6.81 -20.28
CA GLY A 439 -21.37 -7.06 -21.31
C GLY A 439 -20.92 -6.59 -22.68
N ARG A 440 -20.20 -7.42 -23.45
CA ARG A 440 -20.37 -7.36 -24.90
C ARG A 440 -21.81 -7.81 -25.17
N GLY A 441 -22.72 -6.85 -25.17
CA GLY A 441 -24.06 -7.07 -25.68
C GLY A 441 -23.96 -7.72 -27.07
N ARG A 442 -24.39 -8.95 -27.15
CA ARG A 442 -24.86 -9.49 -28.40
C ARG A 442 -25.96 -8.52 -28.86
N LYS A 443 -25.62 -7.62 -29.76
CA LYS A 443 -26.63 -6.98 -30.58
C LYS A 443 -27.22 -8.12 -31.41
N ASP A 444 -28.41 -8.50 -31.03
CA ASP A 444 -29.31 -9.24 -31.90
C ASP A 444 -29.48 -8.43 -33.18
N ARG A 445 -28.74 -8.82 -34.22
CA ARG A 445 -29.05 -8.52 -35.60
C ARG A 445 -29.87 -9.69 -36.11
N ASP A 446 -31.16 -9.67 -35.74
CA ASP A 446 -32.15 -10.32 -36.51
C ASP A 446 -32.42 -9.48 -37.77
N GLY A 447 -32.16 -10.05 -38.92
CA GLY A 447 -32.29 -9.38 -40.20
C GLY A 447 -31.67 -10.23 -41.27
N GLY A 448 -32.46 -11.20 -41.76
CA GLY A 448 -32.09 -12.24 -42.72
C GLY A 448 -31.42 -11.75 -43.99
N ARG A 449 -30.56 -12.59 -44.50
CA ARG A 449 -30.43 -12.88 -45.94
C ARG A 449 -29.74 -14.21 -46.15
N GLU A 450 -30.48 -15.10 -46.78
CA GLU A 450 -30.03 -16.34 -47.41
C GLU A 450 -28.97 -16.12 -48.48
N GLY A 451 -28.09 -17.09 -48.63
CA GLY A 451 -27.50 -17.39 -49.91
C GLY A 451 -25.98 -17.50 -49.95
N GLY A 452 -25.49 -18.71 -50.22
CA GLY A 452 -24.32 -18.92 -51.03
C GLY A 452 -23.08 -19.56 -50.36
N ARG A 453 -23.06 -20.85 -50.42
CA ARG A 453 -22.00 -21.84 -50.64
C ARG A 453 -20.55 -21.37 -50.89
N ASP A 454 -19.68 -22.06 -50.23
CA ASP A 454 -18.58 -22.93 -50.71
C ASP A 454 -17.14 -22.45 -50.48
N GLY A 455 -16.35 -23.35 -49.94
CA GLY A 455 -14.97 -23.57 -50.33
C GLY A 455 -13.83 -23.02 -49.45
N GLY A 456 -13.09 -23.93 -48.84
CA GLY A 456 -11.64 -23.74 -48.69
C GLY A 456 -11.04 -23.67 -47.30
N ARG A 457 -10.57 -24.78 -46.83
CA ARG A 457 -9.56 -24.94 -45.76
C ARG A 457 -8.28 -24.22 -46.14
N GLU A 458 -7.68 -23.50 -45.21
CA GLU A 458 -6.23 -23.60 -45.01
C GLU A 458 -5.80 -23.02 -43.65
N ARG A 459 -4.90 -23.77 -43.03
CA ARG A 459 -4.27 -23.45 -41.75
C ARG A 459 -3.13 -22.46 -41.98
N GLY A 460 -3.07 -21.37 -41.24
CA GLY A 460 -1.93 -20.47 -41.25
C GLY A 460 -1.76 -19.82 -39.88
N ALA A 461 -0.56 -19.94 -39.35
CA ALA A 461 -0.08 -19.41 -38.09
C ALA A 461 -0.32 -17.90 -37.90
N SER A 462 -0.77 -17.49 -36.74
CA SER A 462 -0.98 -16.07 -36.40
C SER A 462 0.17 -15.52 -35.59
N ASP A 463 0.97 -14.73 -36.26
CA ASP A 463 1.84 -13.73 -35.62
C ASP A 463 1.03 -12.54 -35.11
N GLY A 464 1.37 -12.10 -33.90
CA GLY A 464 0.70 -11.02 -33.21
C GLY A 464 0.84 -9.65 -33.92
N ARG A 465 -0.29 -9.11 -34.33
CA ARG A 465 -0.41 -7.68 -34.71
C ARG A 465 -1.57 -7.05 -33.96
N GLY A 466 -1.20 -6.04 -33.15
CA GLY A 466 -2.12 -5.17 -32.43
C GLY A 466 -3.17 -4.54 -33.34
N SER A 467 -4.42 -4.62 -32.95
CA SER A 467 -5.57 -4.07 -33.65
C SER A 467 -5.52 -2.54 -33.63
N ARG A 468 -5.48 -1.95 -34.84
CA ARG A 468 -5.68 -0.51 -35.05
C ARG A 468 -7.16 -0.18 -34.82
N GLY A 469 -7.45 0.64 -33.79
CA GLY A 469 -8.73 1.35 -33.73
C GLY A 469 -8.84 2.36 -34.88
N PRO A 470 -10.07 2.73 -35.32
CA PRO A 470 -10.25 3.73 -36.38
C PRO A 470 -9.62 5.06 -35.94
N ALA A 471 -8.89 5.67 -36.87
CA ALA A 471 -8.30 7.01 -36.70
C ALA A 471 -9.42 8.01 -36.35
N ARG A 472 -9.28 8.67 -35.21
CA ARG A 472 -10.16 9.76 -34.79
C ARG A 472 -9.90 10.94 -35.76
N GLU A 473 -10.95 11.48 -36.34
CA GLU A 473 -10.83 12.69 -37.13
C GLU A 473 -10.36 13.86 -36.26
N PRO A 474 -9.38 14.67 -36.70
CA PRO A 474 -8.89 15.81 -35.92
C PRO A 474 -10.02 16.82 -35.70
N ALA A 475 -9.93 17.57 -34.58
CA ALA A 475 -10.87 18.64 -34.30
C ALA A 475 -10.91 19.66 -35.44
N ALA A 476 -12.06 20.31 -35.66
CA ALA A 476 -12.23 21.30 -36.76
C ALA A 476 -11.16 22.39 -36.69
N GLY A 477 -10.38 22.56 -37.74
CA GLY A 477 -9.25 23.51 -37.82
C GLY A 477 -7.88 22.93 -37.42
N ASN A 478 -7.80 21.67 -36.93
CA ASN A 478 -6.55 21.00 -36.60
C ASN A 478 -6.15 19.95 -37.65
N ALA A 479 -4.87 19.66 -37.71
CA ALA A 479 -4.30 18.58 -38.50
C ALA A 479 -3.42 17.69 -37.60
N THR A 480 -3.29 16.41 -37.97
CA THR A 480 -2.42 15.49 -37.27
C THR A 480 -0.99 15.62 -37.78
N TYR A 481 -0.05 15.75 -36.86
CA TYR A 481 1.37 15.82 -37.14
C TYR A 481 2.08 14.64 -36.49
N TRP A 482 3.08 14.11 -37.18
CA TRP A 482 3.97 13.06 -36.73
C TRP A 482 5.23 13.67 -36.10
N ILE A 483 5.70 13.13 -34.96
CA ILE A 483 6.95 13.53 -34.30
C ILE A 483 7.81 12.30 -34.00
N ALA A 484 9.14 12.45 -34.10
CA ALA A 484 10.13 11.36 -34.03
C ALA A 484 10.46 10.90 -32.58
N VAL A 485 9.63 11.19 -31.59
CA VAL A 485 9.82 10.80 -30.19
C VAL A 485 8.63 10.03 -29.66
N GLY A 486 8.87 9.03 -28.84
CA GLY A 486 7.84 8.16 -28.30
C GLY A 486 8.14 7.62 -26.90
N HIS A 487 7.45 6.57 -26.49
CA HIS A 487 7.64 5.92 -25.16
C HIS A 487 9.08 5.42 -24.94
N GLN A 488 9.75 4.95 -26.00
CA GLN A 488 11.13 4.46 -25.90
C GLN A 488 12.13 5.57 -25.55
N ASP A 489 11.81 6.81 -25.88
CA ASP A 489 12.60 7.99 -25.56
C ASP A 489 12.26 8.59 -24.19
N ARG A 490 11.46 7.88 -23.37
CA ARG A 490 10.98 8.29 -22.03
C ARG A 490 10.25 9.64 -22.04
N VAL A 491 9.58 9.95 -23.14
CA VAL A 491 8.82 11.19 -23.30
C VAL A 491 7.42 11.03 -22.73
N ARG A 492 6.92 12.06 -22.07
CA ARG A 492 5.54 12.18 -21.57
C ARG A 492 4.79 13.25 -22.37
N PRO A 493 3.45 13.22 -22.44
CA PRO A 493 2.68 14.26 -23.15
C PRO A 493 3.04 15.69 -22.74
N GLY A 494 3.27 15.93 -21.44
CA GLY A 494 3.69 17.23 -20.91
C GLY A 494 5.03 17.72 -21.45
N ASN A 495 5.98 16.83 -21.77
CA ASN A 495 7.26 17.21 -22.39
C ASN A 495 7.06 17.71 -23.82
N ILE A 496 6.14 17.09 -24.57
CA ILE A 496 5.81 17.48 -25.95
C ILE A 496 5.11 18.85 -25.94
N VAL A 497 4.13 19.03 -25.04
CA VAL A 497 3.45 20.32 -24.87
C VAL A 497 4.44 21.41 -24.50
N GLY A 498 5.35 21.15 -23.55
CA GLY A 498 6.39 22.09 -23.12
C GLY A 498 7.33 22.52 -24.28
N ALA A 499 7.82 21.56 -25.06
CA ALA A 499 8.69 21.85 -26.18
C ALA A 499 7.97 22.66 -27.29
N LEU A 500 6.74 22.28 -27.65
CA LEU A 500 5.95 22.99 -28.63
C LEU A 500 5.54 24.40 -28.17
N ALA A 501 5.26 24.58 -26.89
CA ALA A 501 4.92 25.88 -26.32
C ALA A 501 6.13 26.82 -26.23
N ASN A 502 7.27 26.30 -25.75
CA ASN A 502 8.45 27.13 -25.47
C ASN A 502 9.30 27.41 -26.73
N GLU A 503 9.47 26.39 -27.61
CA GLU A 503 10.37 26.53 -28.77
C GLU A 503 9.65 26.93 -30.04
N VAL A 504 8.35 26.64 -30.18
CA VAL A 504 7.54 26.97 -31.36
C VAL A 504 6.61 28.15 -31.10
N GLY A 505 6.44 28.54 -29.84
CA GLY A 505 5.56 29.64 -29.45
C GLY A 505 4.06 29.34 -29.60
N LEU A 506 3.68 28.07 -29.60
CA LEU A 506 2.27 27.67 -29.66
C LEU A 506 1.62 27.73 -28.27
N PRO A 507 0.45 28.40 -28.13
CA PRO A 507 -0.26 28.37 -26.87
C PRO A 507 -0.68 26.93 -26.56
N ALA A 508 -0.57 26.51 -25.29
CA ALA A 508 -0.92 25.15 -24.86
C ALA A 508 -2.36 24.75 -25.21
N SER A 509 -3.27 25.72 -25.32
CA SER A 509 -4.66 25.54 -25.77
C SER A 509 -4.81 25.19 -27.26
N ALA A 510 -3.80 25.45 -28.07
CA ALA A 510 -3.79 25.11 -29.51
C ALA A 510 -3.23 23.69 -29.76
N ILE A 511 -2.68 23.04 -28.74
CA ILE A 511 -2.17 21.65 -28.81
C ILE A 511 -3.30 20.72 -28.42
N GLY A 512 -3.79 19.95 -29.41
CA GLY A 512 -4.88 19.01 -29.21
C GLY A 512 -4.42 17.64 -28.64
N ALA A 513 -5.03 16.56 -29.11
CA ALA A 513 -4.74 15.21 -28.64
C ALA A 513 -3.30 14.77 -28.99
N ILE A 514 -2.64 14.08 -28.04
CA ILE A 514 -1.31 13.49 -28.20
C ILE A 514 -1.41 11.99 -28.05
N ASP A 515 -1.12 11.23 -29.13
CA ASP A 515 -1.06 9.76 -29.13
C ASP A 515 0.40 9.32 -29.12
N LEU A 516 0.88 8.90 -27.94
CA LEU A 516 2.24 8.41 -27.73
C LEU A 516 2.35 6.95 -28.18
N ARG A 517 3.26 6.67 -29.10
CA ARG A 517 3.58 5.31 -29.60
C ARG A 517 4.99 4.90 -29.18
N GLY A 518 5.42 3.71 -29.58
CA GLY A 518 6.71 3.15 -29.17
C GLY A 518 7.89 4.06 -29.49
N ASN A 519 8.09 4.40 -30.77
CA ASN A 519 9.22 5.17 -31.30
C ASN A 519 8.84 6.53 -31.92
N HIS A 520 7.57 6.90 -31.92
CA HIS A 520 7.06 8.16 -32.45
C HIS A 520 5.75 8.53 -31.76
N SER A 521 5.26 9.74 -31.97
CA SER A 521 3.95 10.17 -31.48
C SER A 521 3.18 10.94 -32.54
N LEU A 522 1.86 10.96 -32.43
CA LEU A 522 0.97 11.76 -33.23
C LEU A 522 0.41 12.89 -32.36
N VAL A 523 0.46 14.12 -32.87
CA VAL A 523 -0.01 15.33 -32.18
C VAL A 523 -0.97 16.09 -33.04
N GLU A 524 -2.09 16.50 -32.49
CA GLU A 524 -3.02 17.41 -33.17
C GLU A 524 -2.59 18.87 -32.96
N LEU A 525 -2.31 19.60 -34.05
CA LEU A 525 -1.92 21.00 -34.03
C LEU A 525 -2.76 21.78 -35.08
N PRO A 526 -2.83 23.11 -34.99
CA PRO A 526 -3.49 23.93 -36.01
C PRO A 526 -2.98 23.61 -37.43
N ALA A 527 -3.91 23.53 -38.38
CA ALA A 527 -3.58 23.15 -39.75
C ALA A 527 -2.83 24.24 -40.52
N ASP A 528 -2.82 25.48 -40.02
CA ASP A 528 -2.29 26.71 -40.58
C ASP A 528 -0.95 27.18 -39.98
N LEU A 529 -0.17 26.24 -39.44
CA LEU A 529 1.17 26.53 -38.92
C LEU A 529 2.03 27.20 -39.98
N THR A 530 2.69 28.28 -39.60
CA THR A 530 3.61 29.02 -40.50
C THR A 530 4.87 28.21 -40.79
N SER A 531 5.55 28.47 -41.92
CA SER A 531 6.80 27.79 -42.27
C SER A 531 7.87 27.94 -41.18
N ALA A 532 7.94 29.09 -40.51
CA ALA A 532 8.85 29.33 -39.39
C ALA A 532 8.52 28.45 -38.16
N GLN A 533 7.24 28.26 -37.84
CA GLN A 533 6.80 27.40 -36.76
C GLN A 533 7.05 25.91 -37.05
N LEU A 534 6.86 25.47 -38.28
CA LEU A 534 7.17 24.11 -38.71
C LEU A 534 8.67 23.82 -38.63
N GLU A 535 9.51 24.79 -39.02
CA GLU A 535 10.97 24.66 -38.94
C GLU A 535 11.48 24.67 -37.49
N ALA A 536 10.94 25.56 -36.67
CA ALA A 536 11.22 25.58 -35.23
C ALA A 536 10.82 24.24 -34.56
N ALA A 537 9.63 23.73 -34.86
CA ALA A 537 9.14 22.45 -34.34
C ALA A 537 9.93 21.22 -34.84
N ALA A 538 10.45 21.26 -36.06
CA ALA A 538 11.28 20.19 -36.59
C ALA A 538 12.65 20.13 -35.89
N ASN A 539 13.17 21.27 -35.44
CA ASN A 539 14.47 21.40 -34.76
C ASN A 539 14.39 21.36 -33.24
N ALA A 540 13.21 21.51 -32.66
CA ALA A 540 12.98 21.42 -31.23
C ALA A 540 13.43 20.05 -30.65
N GLU A 541 14.01 20.06 -29.46
CA GLU A 541 14.58 18.84 -28.84
C GLU A 541 13.89 18.47 -27.53
N ILE A 542 13.64 17.17 -27.34
CA ILE A 542 13.21 16.60 -26.06
C ILE A 542 14.17 15.49 -25.67
N ASN A 543 14.75 15.57 -24.48
CA ASN A 543 15.72 14.61 -23.96
C ASN A 543 16.91 14.36 -24.91
N GLY A 544 17.38 15.41 -25.64
CA GLY A 544 18.49 15.33 -26.58
C GLY A 544 18.13 14.71 -27.94
N ARG A 545 16.84 14.56 -28.23
CA ARG A 545 16.34 14.02 -29.50
C ARG A 545 15.44 15.06 -30.20
N ARG A 546 15.68 15.28 -31.49
CA ARG A 546 14.88 16.21 -32.26
C ARG A 546 13.47 15.71 -32.50
N LEU A 547 12.49 16.60 -32.39
CA LEU A 547 11.08 16.30 -32.62
C LEU A 547 10.78 15.87 -34.05
N GLY A 548 11.45 16.48 -35.05
CA GLY A 548 11.28 16.15 -36.45
C GLY A 548 9.82 16.24 -36.92
N LEU A 549 9.11 17.29 -36.48
CA LEU A 549 7.68 17.45 -36.74
C LEU A 549 7.38 17.47 -38.25
N ARG A 550 6.41 16.65 -38.67
CA ARG A 550 5.90 16.65 -40.05
C ARG A 550 4.41 16.36 -40.08
N LYS A 551 3.68 16.88 -41.06
CA LYS A 551 2.25 16.59 -41.23
C LYS A 551 2.04 15.09 -41.51
N ASP A 552 1.16 14.44 -40.79
CA ASP A 552 0.83 13.04 -41.05
C ASP A 552 -0.04 12.89 -42.29
N THR A 553 0.51 12.32 -43.35
CA THR A 553 -0.18 12.08 -44.64
C THR A 553 -0.78 10.69 -44.74
N GLY A 554 -0.80 9.94 -43.62
CA GLY A 554 -1.59 8.70 -43.48
C GLY A 554 -1.03 7.44 -44.10
N ARG A 555 0.14 7.44 -44.81
CA ARG A 555 0.85 6.21 -45.22
C ARG A 555 2.35 6.50 -45.40
N PRO A 556 3.24 5.76 -44.71
CA PRO A 556 4.65 5.76 -45.08
C PRO A 556 4.80 5.08 -46.46
N THR A 557 5.38 5.74 -47.41
CA THR A 557 5.72 5.22 -48.73
C THR A 557 6.83 4.16 -48.60
N ARG A 558 6.84 3.20 -49.52
CA ARG A 558 7.77 2.05 -49.54
C ARG A 558 9.26 2.46 -49.55
N ALA A 559 9.59 3.70 -49.95
CA ALA A 559 10.93 4.28 -49.99
C ALA A 559 11.45 4.66 -48.58
N GLU A 560 10.56 4.90 -47.60
CA GLU A 560 10.95 5.27 -46.20
C GLU A 560 11.27 4.04 -45.32
N ARG A 561 10.91 2.84 -45.78
CA ARG A 561 11.24 1.59 -45.08
C ARG A 561 12.65 1.08 -45.37
N ASP A 562 13.24 1.45 -46.49
CA ASP A 562 14.56 0.95 -46.93
C ASP A 562 15.72 1.92 -46.56
N GLY A 563 15.43 3.08 -45.97
CA GLY A 563 16.40 4.09 -45.56
C GLY A 563 16.97 3.97 -44.15
N GLU A 564 16.26 3.29 -43.25
CA GLU A 564 16.64 3.22 -41.80
C GLU A 564 17.52 2.03 -41.43
N ASP A 565 17.87 1.10 -42.36
CA ASP A 565 18.68 -0.10 -42.06
C ASP A 565 20.13 0.00 -42.56
N ARG A 566 20.63 1.21 -42.88
CA ARG A 566 22.02 1.44 -43.27
C ARG A 566 22.74 2.49 -42.41
N GLY A 567 22.96 2.14 -41.16
CA GLY A 567 23.81 2.93 -40.26
C GLY A 567 24.34 2.03 -39.14
N GLU A 568 25.63 1.71 -39.26
CA GLU A 568 26.49 1.14 -38.21
C GLU A 568 26.47 -0.38 -37.98
N ARG A 569 27.14 -1.10 -38.87
CA ARG A 569 28.01 -2.23 -38.48
C ARG A 569 29.33 -2.14 -39.20
N ARG A 570 30.32 -1.51 -38.58
CA ARG A 570 31.74 -1.73 -38.86
C ARG A 570 32.33 -2.58 -37.75
N GLY A 571 32.95 -3.69 -38.13
CA GLY A 571 33.98 -4.34 -37.32
C GLY A 571 33.94 -5.85 -37.27
N GLY A 572 34.55 -6.51 -38.25
CA GLY A 572 35.55 -7.55 -38.02
C GLY A 572 35.08 -9.01 -37.99
N PHE A 573 35.35 -9.68 -38.96
CA PHE A 573 36.31 -10.76 -39.27
C PHE A 573 35.71 -11.83 -40.17
N ARG A 574 36.29 -11.88 -41.36
CA ARG A 574 36.19 -13.00 -42.35
C ARG A 574 36.87 -14.25 -41.80
N LYS A 575 36.25 -15.42 -42.01
CA LYS A 575 36.95 -16.59 -42.59
C LYS A 575 35.96 -17.52 -43.26
N ASP A 576 36.27 -17.82 -44.31
CA ASP A 576 36.17 -18.50 -45.57
C ASP A 576 35.82 -20.01 -45.47
N ARG A 577 35.03 -20.44 -46.49
CA ARG A 577 35.01 -21.71 -47.21
C ARG A 577 34.56 -23.02 -46.59
N GLY A 578 33.65 -23.62 -47.30
CA GLY A 578 33.62 -25.04 -47.58
C GLY A 578 32.26 -25.63 -47.95
N GLU A 579 32.15 -25.88 -49.19
CA GLU A 579 31.16 -26.55 -50.03
C GLU A 579 30.63 -27.91 -49.54
N ARG A 580 29.40 -28.18 -49.98
CA ARG A 580 28.82 -29.43 -50.51
C ARG A 580 28.65 -30.65 -49.59
N GLY A 581 27.47 -31.19 -49.67
CA GLY A 581 27.25 -32.62 -49.60
C GLY A 581 25.85 -33.07 -49.17
N GLU A 582 25.14 -33.56 -50.13
CA GLU A 582 23.83 -34.16 -50.13
C GLU A 582 23.68 -35.42 -49.23
N ARG A 583 22.39 -35.71 -48.94
CA ARG A 583 21.72 -37.01 -48.83
C ARG A 583 21.90 -37.89 -47.58
N GLY A 584 20.76 -38.33 -47.17
CA GLY A 584 20.58 -39.72 -46.75
C GLY A 584 19.96 -39.89 -45.38
N GLY A 585 18.69 -40.28 -45.38
CA GLY A 585 17.95 -40.74 -44.23
C GLY A 585 18.51 -42.03 -43.66
N PHE A 586 18.16 -42.37 -42.50
CA PHE A 586 17.54 -43.67 -42.15
C PHE A 586 17.21 -43.72 -40.65
N ARG A 587 16.15 -44.41 -40.40
CA ARG A 587 15.56 -44.88 -39.14
C ARG A 587 16.56 -45.69 -38.30
N GLY A 588 16.31 -45.77 -37.03
CA GLY A 588 16.72 -46.92 -36.24
C GLY A 588 16.72 -46.71 -34.75
N ASP A 589 15.76 -47.24 -34.17
CA ASP A 589 15.46 -47.73 -32.83
C ASP A 589 16.63 -48.11 -31.91
N ARG A 590 16.34 -47.96 -30.63
CA ARG A 590 16.59 -48.88 -29.49
C ARG A 590 17.90 -48.85 -28.71
N ASP A 591 17.61 -48.67 -27.45
CA ASP A 591 18.07 -49.46 -26.28
C ASP A 591 19.47 -49.29 -25.69
N GLY A 592 19.44 -49.02 -24.41
CA GLY A 592 20.10 -49.88 -23.43
C GLY A 592 21.44 -49.38 -22.85
N GLY A 593 21.43 -49.17 -21.54
CA GLY A 593 22.53 -49.71 -20.76
C GLY A 593 23.53 -48.73 -20.14
N GLN A 594 23.31 -48.41 -18.91
CA GLN A 594 24.13 -48.72 -17.72
C GLN A 594 25.65 -48.47 -17.76
N ARG A 595 26.09 -47.78 -16.70
CA ARG A 595 27.25 -48.01 -15.82
C ARG A 595 28.58 -47.39 -16.09
N GLY A 596 29.04 -46.78 -14.98
CA GLY A 596 30.42 -46.85 -14.51
C GLY A 596 31.25 -45.62 -14.91
N GLY A 597 31.85 -44.84 -14.10
CA GLY A 597 32.51 -45.12 -12.86
C GLY A 597 33.93 -44.62 -12.99
N TYR A 598 34.45 -44.02 -11.93
CA TYR A 598 35.87 -43.81 -11.57
C TYR A 598 36.57 -42.55 -12.08
N ARG A 599 36.84 -41.61 -11.13
CA ARG A 599 38.12 -41.38 -10.40
C ARG A 599 39.29 -40.98 -11.33
N LYS A 600 39.98 -39.92 -11.08
CA LYS A 600 41.00 -39.59 -10.06
C LYS A 600 41.73 -38.31 -10.42
N ASP A 601 41.92 -37.48 -9.45
CA ASP A 601 43.13 -36.97 -8.84
C ASP A 601 44.21 -36.30 -9.72
N ARG A 602 44.58 -35.18 -9.27
CA ARG A 602 45.90 -34.74 -8.72
C ARG A 602 46.37 -33.40 -9.22
N ASP A 603 46.57 -32.55 -8.25
CA ASP A 603 47.86 -31.89 -7.82
C ASP A 603 48.62 -31.13 -8.94
N ASP A 604 49.07 -29.95 -8.78
CA ASP A 604 50.04 -29.47 -7.78
C ASP A 604 50.45 -28.00 -8.09
N ARG A 605 50.68 -27.25 -7.04
CA ARG A 605 51.76 -26.30 -6.77
C ARG A 605 52.11 -25.15 -7.71
N GLY A 606 52.28 -24.00 -7.04
CA GLY A 606 53.46 -23.14 -7.21
C GLY A 606 53.11 -21.66 -7.29
N SER A 607 53.09 -20.96 -6.24
CA SER A 607 54.06 -20.10 -5.54
C SER A 607 54.70 -18.98 -6.37
N ARG A 608 54.73 -17.83 -5.68
CA ARG A 608 55.68 -16.71 -5.64
C ARG A 608 55.30 -15.42 -6.34
N GLU A 609 55.11 -14.41 -5.51
CA GLU A 609 56.04 -13.28 -5.19
C GLU A 609 56.28 -12.39 -6.41
N ASP A 610 56.16 -11.10 -6.39
CA ASP A 610 56.82 -10.10 -5.58
C ASP A 610 56.34 -8.66 -5.94
N ARG A 611 56.26 -7.81 -4.94
CA ARG A 611 56.73 -6.44 -4.79
C ARG A 611 56.44 -5.31 -5.78
N GLY A 612 56.06 -4.20 -5.15
CA GLY A 612 56.39 -2.81 -5.52
C GLY A 612 55.12 -1.93 -5.42
N GLY A 613 54.85 -1.12 -4.53
CA GLY A 613 55.67 -0.21 -3.71
C GLY A 613 55.94 1.09 -4.46
N PHE A 614 55.11 2.11 -4.24
CA PHE A 614 55.64 3.47 -4.20
C PHE A 614 54.67 4.43 -3.50
N ARG A 615 55.30 5.20 -2.66
CA ARG A 615 54.86 6.23 -1.71
C ARG A 615 54.66 7.58 -2.38
N LYS A 616 53.93 8.43 -1.62
CA LYS A 616 54.11 9.89 -1.34
C LYS A 616 53.60 10.83 -2.45
N ASP A 617 53.05 11.98 -2.14
CA ASP A 617 53.28 13.01 -1.12
C ASP A 617 52.02 13.85 -0.92
N ARG A 618 51.72 14.24 0.24
CA ARG A 618 51.58 15.52 0.93
C ARG A 618 51.58 16.76 0.02
N ASP A 619 50.57 17.61 0.21
CA ASP A 619 50.81 18.99 0.54
C ASP A 619 49.63 19.65 1.30
N ASP A 620 49.99 20.13 2.41
CA ASP A 620 49.41 21.05 3.36
C ASP A 620 49.28 22.45 2.74
N ARG A 621 48.19 23.17 2.99
CA ARG A 621 48.21 24.64 3.18
C ARG A 621 47.03 25.14 4.00
N SER A 622 47.36 25.40 5.24
CA SER A 622 46.75 26.34 6.15
C SER A 622 46.59 27.76 5.59
N PHE A 623 45.50 28.45 5.90
CA PHE A 623 45.55 29.90 6.09
C PHE A 623 44.64 30.32 7.26
N ARG A 624 45.29 31.03 8.15
CA ARG A 624 44.75 31.71 9.34
C ARG A 624 44.26 33.12 9.01
N GLY A 625 43.36 33.59 9.88
CA GLY A 625 43.23 35.03 10.29
C GLY A 625 41.96 35.66 9.69
N ASP A 626 41.19 36.51 10.32
CA ASP A 626 41.36 37.25 11.57
C ASP A 626 40.01 37.85 11.99
N ARG A 627 39.91 38.21 13.22
CA ARG A 627 38.92 38.87 14.04
C ARG A 627 38.31 40.17 13.46
N ARG A 628 37.08 40.42 13.93
CA ARG A 628 36.48 41.70 14.45
C ARG A 628 35.07 41.86 13.85
N GLY A 629 34.03 42.10 14.60
CA GLY A 629 33.58 43.05 15.55
C GLY A 629 32.07 42.91 15.80
N ARG A 630 31.68 42.95 17.05
CA ARG A 630 30.32 43.30 17.53
C ARG A 630 30.15 44.85 17.41
N PRO A 631 28.94 45.45 17.47
CA PRO A 631 27.94 45.28 18.53
C PRO A 631 26.45 45.46 18.12
N GLY A 632 25.56 44.96 18.95
CA GLY A 632 24.59 45.78 19.72
C GLY A 632 23.20 45.93 19.14
N GLY A 633 22.16 45.54 19.91
CA GLY A 633 20.84 46.13 19.77
C GLY A 633 19.68 45.27 20.25
N ARG A 634 19.40 45.31 21.52
CA ARG A 634 18.13 45.54 22.24
C ARG A 634 16.93 44.59 22.02
N LYS A 635 16.62 43.89 23.11
CA LYS A 635 15.28 43.40 23.49
C LYS A 635 14.31 44.57 23.76
N PRO A 636 13.01 44.34 23.73
CA PRO A 636 12.15 44.84 24.81
C PRO A 636 11.43 43.71 25.54
N ARG A 637 11.38 43.91 26.81
CA ARG A 637 10.66 43.28 27.91
C ARG A 637 9.36 44.06 28.09
N TRP A 638 8.23 43.39 28.27
CA TRP A 638 7.03 43.89 28.97
C TRP A 638 6.45 42.66 29.63
N GLY A 639 6.22 42.56 30.88
CA GLY A 639 5.74 43.47 31.91
C GLY A 639 4.59 42.74 32.57
N ALA A 640 4.81 42.24 33.80
CA ALA A 640 3.80 41.67 34.70
C ALA A 640 2.93 42.76 35.30
N GLN A 641 1.67 42.46 35.56
CA GLN A 641 0.79 43.05 36.58
C GLN A 641 -0.27 41.98 36.90
N GLU A 642 -0.24 41.37 37.96
CA GLU A 642 -0.65 41.53 39.36
C GLU A 642 -2.09 42.02 39.59
N ARG A 643 -2.79 41.17 40.39
CA ARG A 643 -3.82 41.40 41.41
C ARG A 643 -5.25 41.62 40.90
N SER A 644 -6.26 41.17 41.54
CA SER A 644 -6.60 40.71 42.90
C SER A 644 -8.04 40.19 42.90
N ASP A 645 -8.32 39.08 43.54
CA ASP A 645 -9.04 39.00 44.82
C ASP A 645 -10.57 39.10 44.84
N ARG A 646 -11.17 38.21 45.63
CA ARG A 646 -12.53 38.11 46.21
C ARG A 646 -13.61 37.47 45.35
N GLY A 647 -14.32 36.48 45.78
CA GLY A 647 -14.62 35.97 47.10
C GLY A 647 -16.02 35.40 47.10
N ALA A 648 -16.14 34.25 47.67
CA ALA A 648 -17.25 33.70 48.46
C ALA A 648 -18.70 33.59 47.95
N ARG A 649 -19.17 32.37 48.13
CA ARG A 649 -20.50 31.92 48.59
C ARG A 649 -21.69 32.00 47.60
N ARG A 650 -22.21 30.87 47.15
CA ARG A 650 -23.15 29.93 47.78
C ARG A 650 -23.22 28.68 46.92
#